data_b9bcb2fbf44d9952944e5a4d3759f276
#
_entry.id   b9bcb2fbf44d9952944e5a4d3759f276
#
_cell.length_a   1.000
_cell.length_b   1.000
_cell.length_c   1.000
_cell.angle_alpha   90.00
_cell.angle_beta   90.00
_cell.angle_gamma   90.00
#
_symmetry.space_group_name_H-M   'P 1'
#
loop_
_entity.id
_entity.type
_entity.pdbx_description
1 polymer ?
#
loop_
_entity_poly.entity_id
_entity_poly.type
_entity_poly.pdbx_seq_one_letter_code
_entity_poly.pdbx_strand_id
1 'polypeptide(L)'
;MRYKIIILLFMFFLQGISAQENINTQLKVNDIVSLFSASSLQWAIPVSSSEKVNLQWYERKTSLTEKEGIRTFVGYEDDLFVATLSISKGGDDISGDFTWKEHQWKIATTNDGYISIFKEHSEGECGSCRNGHCGTHNDEKSHQNPSTAKPEKIIRKIPTDNVLRVFRLAVLVDKHYYDRYYKSKDAVKSFWSRLEIKLNEHYTREIGIKFQIVDRDELIISDGKEAIFDGKRSAAIIDGASAKIDELIGNESYDAGIVIARNSDTSIGGLATAGSIRSSKSKARAMANNDMHIITHELGHLFGSVHTFSTGGSSSYMTEPGKGQSIMSYGHPVDFFSLPSIYYIRRKMLEIQHNVTEIQTTNQAPIINTSKLKEEYTLPKETFFQFTVDATDPDNDPLLYAFHQADINLSNAEFESEKSTHNNTKAFYNHWQIGNFVKKQYNFNSGKVYTFWLGVNDTKNTPDERSSHPTRYDMYETKVKFVEGKPFKITNFQSKKYKTGEKVNLTWQVDDLLKNYKVRILLSEDFGQTFNHILVPETENDGSCEIVMPNISIARKVYYESGGIPIFYSGLGLIKIEVLDHIAFALTDNNVTNGKGGFEIEASAITFTKTPTKYLKVSDENNIPNEPIEAVSTCTANGSSPLTLKKEEVKNENFITRTWIATDDCGNTSSFVQHIEIEKTTTPPPPPADLVFTKVPEAFISVSCDAIPSADNSQFTTDGCHSVNITHTDTKINGSCANKYTIRRVYTATGCDKSISFEQTISVRDDKAPTFNESLPTDISVEENNIPTQETLTATDNCSANIEVIKSKEERQEGENKVIIYKWEASDECGNKATHEQKVTIKKSSKPTPPTGGVQPPTGTEPTQEMIVYNGVSTESGSENYLKIEPIENYKNLQIEIFNELGQKVYESKNYQKNGEVFRGYANVKGVFRKGKRLPTGTYFYILKYQDITGKSNTKQGYLFVR
;
A
#
# COMPACT_ATOMS: atom_id res chain seq x y z
N MET A 1 13.35 17.53 63.27
CA MET A 1 12.40 16.40 63.09
C MET A 1 11.42 16.57 61.89
N ARG A 2 11.24 17.75 61.33
CA ARG A 2 10.40 17.99 60.17
C ARG A 2 11.06 17.82 58.81
N TYR A 3 12.36 17.75 58.72
CA TYR A 3 13.10 17.54 57.47
C TYR A 3 13.38 16.07 57.12
N LYS A 4 13.20 15.14 58.06
CA LYS A 4 13.37 13.70 57.75
C LYS A 4 12.10 13.00 57.24
N ILE A 5 10.94 13.62 57.41
CA ILE A 5 9.66 13.05 56.93
C ILE A 5 9.41 13.42 55.46
N ILE A 6 9.94 14.57 54.99
CA ILE A 6 9.80 14.99 53.58
C ILE A 6 10.74 14.18 52.69
N ILE A 7 11.92 13.74 53.14
CA ILE A 7 12.80 12.88 52.34
C ILE A 7 12.29 11.43 52.27
N LEU A 8 11.57 10.93 53.29
CA LEU A 8 10.93 9.59 53.20
C LEU A 8 9.67 9.60 52.32
N LEU A 9 8.94 10.67 52.21
CA LEU A 9 7.82 10.82 51.29
C LEU A 9 8.29 11.01 49.84
N PHE A 10 9.46 11.59 49.59
CA PHE A 10 10.08 11.72 48.26
C PHE A 10 10.79 10.43 47.80
N MET A 11 11.22 9.55 48.71
CA MET A 11 11.76 8.24 48.38
C MET A 11 10.65 7.18 48.10
N PHE A 12 9.44 7.39 48.59
CA PHE A 12 8.29 6.54 48.23
C PHE A 12 7.60 6.95 46.93
N PHE A 13 7.92 8.14 46.36
CA PHE A 13 7.42 8.58 45.06
C PHE A 13 8.38 8.28 43.91
N LEU A 14 9.55 7.68 44.17
CA LEU A 14 10.53 7.26 43.15
C LEU A 14 10.63 5.75 42.98
N GLN A 15 9.81 4.99 43.67
CA GLN A 15 9.43 3.65 43.23
C GLN A 15 8.11 3.79 42.44
N GLY A 16 8.17 4.43 41.29
CA GLY A 16 7.18 4.27 40.26
C GLY A 16 7.15 2.80 39.89
N ILE A 17 6.22 2.07 40.42
CA ILE A 17 5.75 0.82 39.88
C ILE A 17 5.43 1.16 38.41
N SER A 18 6.22 0.69 37.48
CA SER A 18 5.85 0.65 36.09
C SER A 18 4.63 -0.27 36.05
N ALA A 19 3.43 0.32 36.10
CA ALA A 19 2.22 -0.41 35.90
C ALA A 19 2.33 -0.98 34.47
N GLN A 20 2.45 -2.29 34.39
CA GLN A 20 2.33 -3.02 33.14
C GLN A 20 1.04 -2.52 32.50
N GLU A 21 1.10 -1.95 31.28
CA GLU A 21 -0.08 -1.57 30.52
C GLU A 21 -0.79 -2.87 30.08
N ASN A 22 -1.48 -3.50 31.01
CA ASN A 22 -2.31 -4.68 30.77
C ASN A 22 -3.73 -4.20 30.53
N ILE A 23 -4.25 -4.45 29.35
CA ILE A 23 -5.65 -4.23 29.02
C ILE A 23 -6.35 -5.59 29.26
N ASN A 24 -6.88 -5.77 30.48
CA ASN A 24 -7.81 -6.85 30.72
C ASN A 24 -9.11 -6.52 29.99
N THR A 25 -9.30 -7.13 28.83
CA THR A 25 -10.53 -6.95 28.07
C THR A 25 -11.66 -7.73 28.78
N GLN A 26 -12.90 -7.27 28.67
CA GLN A 26 -14.08 -8.06 29.07
C GLN A 26 -14.47 -9.07 27.99
N LEU A 27 -13.61 -9.30 26.97
CA LEU A 27 -13.85 -10.21 25.86
C LEU A 27 -13.51 -11.62 26.29
N LYS A 28 -14.45 -12.53 26.15
CA LYS A 28 -14.21 -13.96 26.35
C LYS A 28 -13.62 -14.58 25.08
N VAL A 29 -12.87 -15.64 25.27
CA VAL A 29 -12.30 -16.44 24.17
C VAL A 29 -13.38 -16.81 23.15
N ASN A 30 -14.55 -17.31 23.60
CA ASN A 30 -15.66 -17.70 22.74
C ASN A 30 -16.21 -16.56 21.88
N ASP A 31 -16.17 -15.32 22.37
CA ASP A 31 -16.63 -14.14 21.61
C ASP A 31 -15.71 -13.91 20.42
N ILE A 32 -14.40 -14.01 20.62
CA ILE A 32 -13.39 -13.88 19.57
C ILE A 32 -13.45 -15.06 18.59
N VAL A 33 -13.51 -16.30 19.10
CA VAL A 33 -13.64 -17.51 18.25
C VAL A 33 -14.87 -17.39 17.33
N SER A 34 -15.97 -16.85 17.83
CA SER A 34 -17.19 -16.63 17.05
C SER A 34 -16.97 -15.57 15.94
N LEU A 35 -16.22 -14.50 16.20
CA LEU A 35 -15.86 -13.51 15.18
C LEU A 35 -15.06 -14.14 14.05
N PHE A 36 -14.12 -15.03 14.39
CA PHE A 36 -13.26 -15.74 13.42
C PHE A 36 -13.95 -16.94 12.73
N SER A 37 -15.21 -17.15 13.00
CA SER A 37 -16.05 -18.16 12.30
C SER A 37 -16.88 -17.54 11.15
N ALA A 38 -16.93 -16.24 11.03
CA ALA A 38 -17.63 -15.49 9.97
C ALA A 38 -16.76 -15.35 8.71
N SER A 39 -17.41 -15.14 7.57
CA SER A 39 -16.73 -14.99 6.27
C SER A 39 -15.98 -13.66 6.09
N SER A 40 -16.26 -12.65 6.90
CA SER A 40 -15.54 -11.37 6.91
C SER A 40 -14.91 -11.16 8.29
N LEU A 41 -13.61 -11.27 8.34
CA LEU A 41 -12.85 -11.24 9.59
C LEU A 41 -12.36 -9.81 9.87
N GLN A 42 -13.14 -9.05 10.62
CA GLN A 42 -12.76 -7.73 11.12
C GLN A 42 -12.80 -7.75 12.64
N TRP A 43 -11.64 -7.63 13.26
CA TRP A 43 -11.52 -7.46 14.69
C TRP A 43 -10.58 -6.31 15.00
N ALA A 44 -11.10 -5.32 15.73
CA ALA A 44 -10.34 -4.20 16.23
C ALA A 44 -9.75 -4.53 17.59
N ILE A 45 -8.43 -4.66 17.67
CA ILE A 45 -7.70 -4.98 18.90
C ILE A 45 -7.67 -3.72 19.79
N PRO A 46 -8.24 -3.75 21.02
CA PRO A 46 -8.15 -2.62 21.93
C PRO A 46 -6.72 -2.50 22.48
N VAL A 47 -6.11 -1.32 22.36
CA VAL A 47 -4.76 -1.03 22.88
C VAL A 47 -4.77 0.02 23.99
N SER A 48 -5.92 0.68 24.22
CA SER A 48 -6.23 1.52 25.37
C SER A 48 -7.74 1.61 25.55
N SER A 49 -8.21 2.35 26.54
CA SER A 49 -9.65 2.61 26.73
C SER A 49 -10.27 3.40 25.57
N SER A 50 -9.50 4.11 24.78
CA SER A 50 -9.96 4.98 23.68
C SER A 50 -9.40 4.62 22.30
N GLU A 51 -8.37 3.78 22.23
CA GLU A 51 -7.68 3.43 20.97
C GLU A 51 -7.83 1.95 20.64
N LYS A 52 -8.03 1.67 19.36
CA LYS A 52 -8.11 0.31 18.80
C LYS A 52 -7.30 0.24 17.51
N VAL A 53 -6.68 -0.90 17.27
CA VAL A 53 -6.04 -1.24 16.00
C VAL A 53 -7.06 -2.00 15.15
N ASN A 54 -7.48 -1.41 14.05
CA ASN A 54 -8.45 -2.02 13.14
C ASN A 54 -7.70 -2.91 12.16
N LEU A 55 -7.92 -4.21 12.24
CA LEU A 55 -7.25 -5.18 11.40
C LEU A 55 -8.25 -5.95 10.55
N GLN A 56 -7.88 -6.16 9.30
CA GLN A 56 -8.50 -7.14 8.42
C GLN A 56 -7.74 -8.45 8.55
N TRP A 57 -8.43 -9.52 8.92
CA TRP A 57 -7.83 -10.79 9.22
C TRP A 57 -8.06 -11.81 8.09
N TYR A 58 -7.02 -12.61 7.84
CA TYR A 58 -7.04 -13.66 6.83
C TYR A 58 -6.56 -14.97 7.47
N GLU A 59 -7.31 -16.06 7.29
CA GLU A 59 -6.87 -17.37 7.72
C GLU A 59 -5.72 -17.87 6.85
N ARG A 60 -4.71 -18.43 7.48
CA ARG A 60 -3.53 -18.99 6.80
C ARG A 60 -3.36 -20.45 7.15
N LYS A 61 -3.11 -21.25 6.13
CA LYS A 61 -2.72 -22.64 6.30
C LYS A 61 -1.21 -22.74 6.49
N THR A 62 -0.81 -23.45 7.51
CA THR A 62 0.60 -23.78 7.80
C THR A 62 0.79 -25.28 7.72
N SER A 63 2.04 -25.75 7.83
CA SER A 63 2.35 -27.18 7.93
C SER A 63 1.67 -27.88 9.13
N LEU A 64 1.25 -27.10 10.14
CA LEU A 64 0.65 -27.60 11.39
C LEU A 64 -0.87 -27.49 11.43
N THR A 65 -1.49 -26.58 10.67
CA THR A 65 -2.94 -26.33 10.79
C THR A 65 -3.80 -27.53 10.40
N GLU A 66 -3.45 -28.27 9.36
CA GLU A 66 -4.24 -29.40 8.87
C GLU A 66 -4.13 -30.62 9.82
N LYS A 67 -2.95 -30.84 10.40
CA LYS A 67 -2.68 -31.99 11.24
C LYS A 67 -3.16 -31.80 12.68
N GLU A 68 -2.87 -30.64 13.26
CA GLU A 68 -3.13 -30.36 14.69
C GLU A 68 -4.48 -29.66 14.92
N GLY A 69 -5.19 -29.26 13.87
CA GLY A 69 -6.46 -28.54 13.97
C GLY A 69 -6.37 -27.14 14.57
N ILE A 70 -5.17 -26.56 14.57
CA ILE A 70 -4.93 -25.17 14.96
C ILE A 70 -5.36 -24.27 13.80
N ARG A 71 -6.12 -23.21 14.08
CA ARG A 71 -6.43 -22.19 13.09
C ARG A 71 -5.51 -21.01 13.29
N THR A 72 -4.95 -20.46 12.21
CA THR A 72 -3.97 -19.38 12.31
C THR A 72 -4.33 -18.27 11.33
N PHE A 73 -4.17 -17.03 11.78
CA PHE A 73 -4.61 -15.83 11.08
C PHE A 73 -3.52 -14.79 11.02
N VAL A 74 -3.54 -13.98 9.97
CA VAL A 74 -2.76 -12.75 9.82
C VAL A 74 -3.69 -11.55 9.81
N GLY A 75 -3.26 -10.48 10.47
CA GLY A 75 -3.97 -9.20 10.51
C GLY A 75 -3.20 -8.14 9.73
N TYR A 76 -3.91 -7.41 8.88
CA TYR A 76 -3.38 -6.28 8.12
C TYR A 76 -4.11 -4.99 8.47
N GLU A 77 -3.36 -3.91 8.57
CA GLU A 77 -3.84 -2.53 8.61
C GLU A 77 -3.42 -1.85 7.31
N ASP A 78 -4.37 -1.40 6.50
CA ASP A 78 -4.09 -0.76 5.20
C ASP A 78 -3.03 -1.50 4.34
N ASP A 79 -3.21 -2.81 4.16
CA ASP A 79 -2.28 -3.70 3.45
C ASP A 79 -0.90 -3.93 4.13
N LEU A 80 -0.67 -3.39 5.31
CA LEU A 80 0.53 -3.69 6.09
C LEU A 80 0.29 -4.88 7.01
N PHE A 81 1.16 -5.90 6.93
CA PHE A 81 1.18 -6.98 7.91
C PHE A 81 1.48 -6.41 9.30
N VAL A 82 0.60 -6.65 10.25
CA VAL A 82 0.69 -6.10 11.62
C VAL A 82 0.64 -7.20 12.68
N ALA A 83 -0.15 -8.25 12.46
CA ALA A 83 -0.48 -9.20 13.53
C ALA A 83 -0.51 -10.66 13.08
N THR A 84 -0.24 -11.56 14.02
CA THR A 84 -0.56 -12.98 13.92
C THR A 84 -1.46 -13.42 15.08
N LEU A 85 -2.34 -14.37 14.82
CA LEU A 85 -3.22 -14.96 15.82
C LEU A 85 -3.35 -16.46 15.59
N SER A 86 -3.37 -17.27 16.65
CA SER A 86 -3.73 -18.67 16.59
C SER A 86 -4.87 -19.00 17.54
N ILE A 87 -5.75 -19.90 17.12
CA ILE A 87 -6.85 -20.48 17.91
C ILE A 87 -6.58 -21.97 18.04
N SER A 88 -6.59 -22.48 19.25
CA SER A 88 -6.42 -23.92 19.57
C SER A 88 -7.51 -24.78 18.93
N LYS A 89 -7.26 -26.09 18.79
CA LYS A 89 -8.21 -27.05 18.24
C LYS A 89 -9.57 -27.06 18.96
N GLY A 90 -9.56 -26.83 20.27
CA GLY A 90 -10.79 -26.78 21.09
C GLY A 90 -11.49 -25.43 21.03
N GLY A 91 -10.85 -24.40 20.49
CA GLY A 91 -11.35 -23.03 20.55
C GLY A 91 -11.32 -22.44 21.96
N ASP A 92 -10.52 -22.98 22.85
CA ASP A 92 -10.43 -22.64 24.28
C ASP A 92 -9.21 -21.78 24.61
N ASP A 93 -8.26 -21.70 23.69
CA ASP A 93 -7.05 -20.88 23.81
C ASP A 93 -6.81 -20.05 22.55
N ILE A 94 -6.50 -18.77 22.77
CA ILE A 94 -6.11 -17.81 21.74
C ILE A 94 -4.77 -17.20 22.14
N SER A 95 -3.85 -17.19 21.21
CA SER A 95 -2.58 -16.49 21.39
C SER A 95 -2.21 -15.71 20.13
N GLY A 96 -1.58 -14.55 20.28
CA GLY A 96 -1.23 -13.69 19.18
C GLY A 96 -0.13 -12.72 19.51
N ASP A 97 0.41 -12.13 18.44
CA ASP A 97 1.48 -11.14 18.49
C ASP A 97 1.16 -10.03 17.48
N PHE A 98 1.35 -8.78 17.86
CA PHE A 98 1.19 -7.66 16.91
C PHE A 98 2.13 -6.49 17.24
N THR A 99 2.46 -5.72 16.20
CA THR A 99 3.27 -4.51 16.31
C THR A 99 2.38 -3.29 16.17
N TRP A 100 2.41 -2.36 17.13
CA TRP A 100 1.66 -1.12 17.06
C TRP A 100 2.41 0.04 17.71
N LYS A 101 2.54 1.17 17.02
CA LYS A 101 3.29 2.35 17.47
C LYS A 101 4.68 1.99 18.01
N GLU A 102 5.45 1.25 17.22
CA GLU A 102 6.84 0.84 17.55
C GLU A 102 6.98 -0.11 18.76
N HIS A 103 5.88 -0.70 19.24
CA HIS A 103 5.87 -1.62 20.36
C HIS A 103 5.32 -2.99 19.96
N GLN A 104 5.92 -4.04 20.56
CA GLN A 104 5.41 -5.39 20.46
C GLN A 104 4.33 -5.62 21.53
N TRP A 105 3.23 -6.20 21.09
CA TRP A 105 2.09 -6.55 21.93
C TRP A 105 1.79 -8.02 21.83
N LYS A 106 1.28 -8.59 22.92
CA LYS A 106 0.85 -9.98 23.01
C LYS A 106 -0.65 -10.07 23.28
N ILE A 107 -1.25 -11.12 22.72
CA ILE A 107 -2.62 -11.52 22.99
C ILE A 107 -2.54 -12.89 23.65
N ALA A 108 -3.17 -13.09 24.78
CA ALA A 108 -3.18 -14.38 25.48
C ALA A 108 -4.51 -14.62 26.17
N THR A 109 -4.87 -15.90 26.29
CA THR A 109 -6.00 -16.34 27.10
C THR A 109 -5.60 -16.37 28.57
N THR A 110 -6.42 -15.80 29.44
CA THR A 110 -6.27 -15.88 30.91
C THR A 110 -6.87 -17.19 31.45
N ASN A 111 -6.50 -17.57 32.68
CA ASN A 111 -6.98 -18.82 33.30
C ASN A 111 -8.51 -18.88 33.50
N ASP A 112 -9.18 -17.74 33.48
CA ASP A 112 -10.64 -17.58 33.59
C ASP A 112 -11.34 -17.43 32.23
N GLY A 113 -10.61 -17.63 31.11
CA GLY A 113 -11.17 -17.67 29.76
C GLY A 113 -11.43 -16.31 29.15
N TYR A 114 -10.79 -15.24 29.64
CA TYR A 114 -10.82 -13.93 29.04
C TYR A 114 -9.56 -13.66 28.21
N ILE A 115 -9.60 -12.68 27.32
CA ILE A 115 -8.47 -12.23 26.52
C ILE A 115 -7.74 -11.10 27.25
N SER A 116 -6.46 -11.30 27.48
CA SER A 116 -5.52 -10.26 27.93
C SER A 116 -4.70 -9.77 26.77
N ILE A 117 -4.59 -8.45 26.63
CA ILE A 117 -3.75 -7.77 25.65
C ILE A 117 -2.78 -6.92 26.42
N PHE A 118 -1.49 -7.15 26.23
CA PHE A 118 -0.46 -6.48 26.99
C PHE A 118 0.73 -6.13 26.12
N LYS A 119 1.33 -4.99 26.46
CA LYS A 119 2.58 -4.57 25.85
C LYS A 119 3.69 -5.44 26.41
N GLU A 120 4.50 -6.02 25.54
CA GLU A 120 5.66 -6.78 25.96
C GLU A 120 6.67 -5.80 26.55
N HIS A 121 6.77 -5.79 27.87
CA HIS A 121 7.87 -5.13 28.55
C HIS A 121 9.05 -6.07 28.55
N SER A 122 10.18 -5.59 28.07
CA SER A 122 11.48 -6.24 28.24
C SER A 122 11.92 -6.18 29.71
N GLU A 123 11.15 -6.78 30.64
CA GLU A 123 11.55 -6.85 32.01
C GLU A 123 12.51 -8.04 32.24
N GLY A 124 13.74 -7.69 32.54
CA GLY A 124 14.67 -8.50 33.36
C GLY A 124 15.41 -9.63 32.69
N GLU A 125 14.97 -10.20 31.58
CA GLU A 125 15.72 -11.24 30.83
C GLU A 125 16.10 -10.84 29.41
N CYS A 126 15.55 -9.77 28.88
CA CYS A 126 16.02 -9.05 27.70
C CYS A 126 16.00 -7.54 27.92
N GLY A 127 16.42 -7.06 29.09
CA GLY A 127 16.68 -5.63 29.34
C GLY A 127 17.77 -5.03 28.46
N SER A 128 18.17 -5.76 27.43
CA SER A 128 19.28 -5.37 26.60
C SER A 128 19.01 -5.32 25.10
N CYS A 129 17.81 -5.67 24.61
CA CYS A 129 17.52 -5.25 23.23
C CYS A 129 17.38 -3.74 23.07
N ARG A 130 17.15 -2.98 24.14
CA ARG A 130 17.38 -1.52 24.16
C ARG A 130 18.87 -1.13 24.20
N ASN A 131 19.76 -2.03 24.68
CA ASN A 131 21.20 -1.85 24.76
C ASN A 131 21.97 -3.11 24.33
N GLY A 132 21.30 -4.18 23.91
CA GLY A 132 21.87 -5.49 23.71
C GLY A 132 22.28 -5.76 22.29
N HIS A 133 23.43 -6.35 22.20
CA HIS A 133 24.00 -6.81 20.95
C HIS A 133 23.43 -8.20 20.62
N CYS A 134 22.81 -8.39 19.43
CA CYS A 134 22.87 -9.70 18.81
C CYS A 134 24.33 -9.94 18.43
N GLY A 135 24.87 -11.07 18.82
CA GLY A 135 26.22 -11.43 18.43
C GLY A 135 26.18 -12.09 17.06
N THR A 136 26.87 -11.57 16.07
CA THR A 136 27.27 -12.38 14.92
C THR A 136 28.52 -13.15 15.30
N HIS A 137 28.45 -14.48 15.30
CA HIS A 137 29.65 -15.30 15.38
C HIS A 137 30.24 -15.39 13.97
N ASN A 138 31.25 -14.57 13.71
CA ASN A 138 32.09 -14.73 12.53
C ASN A 138 33.10 -15.84 12.84
N ASP A 139 33.27 -16.78 11.97
CA ASP A 139 34.45 -17.61 11.90
C ASP A 139 35.63 -16.68 11.49
N GLU A 140 36.15 -15.91 12.46
CA GLU A 140 37.20 -14.88 12.26
C GLU A 140 38.52 -15.41 11.70
N LYS A 141 38.62 -16.72 11.46
CA LYS A 141 39.86 -17.31 10.91
C LYS A 141 39.96 -17.35 9.39
N SER A 142 38.96 -16.93 8.65
CA SER A 142 39.00 -16.98 7.17
C SER A 142 38.85 -15.64 6.43
N HIS A 143 38.67 -14.53 7.15
CA HIS A 143 38.66 -13.21 6.52
C HIS A 143 39.84 -12.39 7.04
N GLN A 144 41.02 -12.60 6.42
CA GLN A 144 42.11 -11.66 6.47
C GLN A 144 41.57 -10.28 6.03
N ASN A 145 42.01 -9.25 6.79
CA ASN A 145 41.76 -7.83 6.55
C ASN A 145 41.48 -7.49 5.08
N PRO A 146 40.34 -6.85 4.74
CA PRO A 146 40.07 -6.39 3.39
C PRO A 146 40.82 -5.09 3.09
N SER A 147 42.09 -4.94 3.45
CA SER A 147 42.81 -3.69 3.25
C SER A 147 43.36 -3.49 1.84
N THR A 148 43.24 -4.42 0.92
CA THR A 148 43.74 -4.28 -0.47
C THR A 148 42.89 -4.92 -1.58
N ALA A 149 41.76 -5.49 -1.29
CA ALA A 149 40.85 -5.93 -2.36
C ALA A 149 40.24 -4.70 -3.05
N LYS A 150 40.47 -4.53 -4.36
CA LYS A 150 39.69 -3.60 -5.18
C LYS A 150 38.22 -3.88 -4.89
N PRO A 151 37.39 -2.83 -4.70
CA PRO A 151 35.96 -3.03 -4.48
C PRO A 151 35.43 -3.92 -5.60
N GLU A 152 34.87 -5.06 -5.22
CA GLU A 152 34.25 -5.99 -6.15
C GLU A 152 33.23 -5.18 -6.95
N LYS A 153 33.28 -5.26 -8.28
CA LYS A 153 32.35 -4.51 -9.13
C LYS A 153 30.95 -4.94 -8.74
N ILE A 154 30.21 -4.08 -8.07
CA ILE A 154 28.88 -4.39 -7.56
C ILE A 154 28.00 -4.77 -8.76
N ILE A 155 27.43 -5.97 -8.69
CA ILE A 155 26.47 -6.41 -9.69
C ILE A 155 25.22 -5.54 -9.50
N ARG A 156 24.87 -4.73 -10.50
CA ARG A 156 23.76 -3.75 -10.46
C ARG A 156 22.36 -4.39 -10.48
N LYS A 157 22.21 -5.65 -10.10
CA LYS A 157 20.93 -6.37 -10.07
C LYS A 157 20.84 -7.26 -8.84
N ILE A 158 19.65 -7.29 -8.23
CA ILE A 158 19.37 -8.28 -7.19
C ILE A 158 19.28 -9.65 -7.85
N PRO A 159 20.06 -10.65 -7.39
CA PRO A 159 20.04 -11.97 -7.99
C PRO A 159 18.66 -12.62 -7.89
N THR A 160 18.21 -13.22 -9.00
CA THR A 160 16.97 -13.99 -9.06
C THR A 160 17.10 -15.15 -10.03
N ASP A 161 16.45 -16.27 -9.73
CA ASP A 161 16.44 -17.48 -10.53
C ASP A 161 15.03 -18.03 -10.77
N ASN A 162 13.99 -17.25 -10.50
CA ASN A 162 12.58 -17.64 -10.62
C ASN A 162 12.20 -18.90 -9.81
N VAL A 163 12.92 -19.18 -8.73
CA VAL A 163 12.68 -20.34 -7.87
C VAL A 163 12.21 -19.89 -6.50
N LEU A 164 11.13 -20.49 -5.99
CA LEU A 164 10.76 -20.46 -4.58
C LEU A 164 11.33 -21.71 -3.91
N ARG A 165 12.21 -21.50 -2.94
CA ARG A 165 12.84 -22.58 -2.19
C ARG A 165 12.10 -22.83 -0.88
N VAL A 166 11.64 -24.07 -0.68
CA VAL A 166 10.90 -24.47 0.52
C VAL A 166 11.84 -25.21 1.46
N PHE A 167 12.10 -24.61 2.62
CA PHE A 167 12.97 -25.15 3.68
C PHE A 167 12.13 -25.74 4.81
N ARG A 168 12.42 -26.98 5.18
CA ARG A 168 11.90 -27.60 6.42
C ARG A 168 12.69 -27.01 7.59
N LEU A 169 12.02 -26.24 8.46
CA LEU A 169 12.63 -25.53 9.57
C LEU A 169 12.43 -26.30 10.87
N ALA A 170 13.51 -26.77 11.49
CA ALA A 170 13.48 -27.36 12.83
C ALA A 170 13.59 -26.24 13.89
N VAL A 171 12.58 -26.08 14.72
CA VAL A 171 12.54 -25.11 15.82
C VAL A 171 12.57 -25.88 17.13
N LEU A 172 13.75 -25.98 17.74
CA LEU A 172 13.90 -26.63 19.05
C LEU A 172 13.53 -25.65 20.16
N VAL A 173 12.52 -25.98 20.97
CA VAL A 173 12.11 -25.21 22.15
C VAL A 173 12.64 -25.86 23.40
N ASP A 174 13.61 -25.23 24.06
CA ASP A 174 14.23 -25.77 25.25
C ASP A 174 13.38 -25.53 26.50
N LYS A 175 13.67 -26.29 27.53
CA LYS A 175 12.84 -26.49 28.76
C LYS A 175 12.44 -25.17 29.42
N HIS A 176 13.34 -24.18 29.51
CA HIS A 176 13.03 -22.88 30.14
C HIS A 176 11.82 -22.19 29.50
N TYR A 177 11.79 -22.13 28.16
CA TYR A 177 10.68 -21.48 27.46
C TYR A 177 9.41 -22.33 27.47
N TYR A 178 9.56 -23.66 27.42
CA TYR A 178 8.42 -24.54 27.61
C TYR A 178 7.75 -24.34 28.97
N ASP A 179 8.52 -24.42 30.09
CA ASP A 179 7.97 -24.30 31.44
C ASP A 179 7.39 -22.92 31.76
N ARG A 180 8.01 -21.87 31.25
CA ARG A 180 7.65 -20.49 31.60
C ARG A 180 6.50 -19.96 30.76
N TYR A 181 6.51 -20.21 29.47
CA TYR A 181 5.63 -19.51 28.52
C TYR A 181 4.57 -20.43 27.91
N TYR A 182 4.93 -21.66 27.53
CA TYR A 182 4.02 -22.50 26.76
C TYR A 182 3.25 -23.51 27.62
N LYS A 183 3.91 -24.22 28.54
CA LYS A 183 3.36 -25.21 29.49
C LYS A 183 2.63 -26.39 28.86
N SER A 184 2.47 -26.40 27.54
CA SER A 184 1.90 -27.50 26.78
C SER A 184 2.54 -27.62 25.40
N LYS A 185 2.50 -28.82 24.81
CA LYS A 185 2.97 -29.00 23.43
C LYS A 185 2.08 -28.28 22.43
N ASP A 186 0.78 -28.19 22.66
CA ASP A 186 -0.18 -27.52 21.81
C ASP A 186 0.09 -26.01 21.76
N ALA A 187 0.46 -25.40 22.88
CA ALA A 187 0.87 -24.01 22.93
C ALA A 187 2.19 -23.76 22.15
N VAL A 188 3.15 -24.70 22.19
CA VAL A 188 4.35 -24.61 21.34
C VAL A 188 3.98 -24.73 19.86
N LYS A 189 3.10 -25.68 19.50
CA LYS A 189 2.64 -25.83 18.11
C LYS A 189 1.84 -24.61 17.62
N SER A 190 1.06 -23.99 18.48
CA SER A 190 0.39 -22.71 18.20
C SER A 190 1.42 -21.58 17.94
N PHE A 191 2.49 -21.51 18.74
CA PHE A 191 3.61 -20.59 18.50
C PHE A 191 4.32 -20.90 17.19
N TRP A 192 4.64 -22.16 16.89
CA TRP A 192 5.26 -22.57 15.64
C TRP A 192 4.39 -22.17 14.43
N SER A 193 3.08 -22.37 14.51
CA SER A 193 2.17 -22.00 13.42
C SER A 193 2.19 -20.48 13.13
N ARG A 194 2.17 -19.63 14.18
CA ARG A 194 2.30 -18.18 14.02
C ARG A 194 3.69 -17.78 13.51
N LEU A 195 4.75 -18.41 14.00
CA LEU A 195 6.12 -18.18 13.55
C LEU A 195 6.29 -18.52 12.06
N GLU A 196 5.76 -19.67 11.60
CA GLU A 196 5.79 -20.05 10.18
C GLU A 196 5.17 -18.96 9.31
N ILE A 197 4.02 -18.44 9.72
CA ILE A 197 3.35 -17.36 8.97
C ILE A 197 4.18 -16.09 8.97
N LYS A 198 4.63 -15.63 10.15
CA LYS A 198 5.45 -14.41 10.24
C LYS A 198 6.71 -14.49 9.37
N LEU A 199 7.39 -15.62 9.42
CA LEU A 199 8.56 -15.84 8.57
C LEU A 199 8.20 -15.79 7.09
N ASN A 200 7.12 -16.43 6.69
CA ASN A 200 6.72 -16.50 5.27
C ASN A 200 6.19 -15.17 4.74
N GLU A 201 5.60 -14.31 5.58
CA GLU A 201 5.23 -12.95 5.17
C GLU A 201 6.45 -12.10 4.75
N HIS A 202 7.65 -12.37 5.30
CA HIS A 202 8.88 -11.66 4.95
C HIS A 202 9.74 -12.45 3.96
N TYR A 203 10.07 -13.67 4.29
CA TYR A 203 11.02 -14.47 3.50
C TYR A 203 10.47 -14.92 2.16
N THR A 204 9.18 -15.29 2.08
CA THR A 204 8.59 -15.67 0.78
C THR A 204 8.51 -14.46 -0.12
N ARG A 205 7.96 -13.37 0.39
CA ARG A 205 7.75 -12.15 -0.35
C ARG A 205 9.07 -11.49 -0.77
N GLU A 206 9.99 -11.26 0.17
CA GLU A 206 11.16 -10.42 -0.09
C GLU A 206 12.38 -11.21 -0.57
N ILE A 207 12.49 -12.47 -0.16
CA ILE A 207 13.69 -13.30 -0.42
C ILE A 207 13.43 -14.42 -1.43
N GLY A 208 12.21 -14.97 -1.52
CA GLY A 208 11.92 -16.18 -2.29
C GLY A 208 12.23 -17.48 -1.54
N ILE A 209 12.18 -17.43 -0.19
CA ILE A 209 12.30 -18.58 0.70
C ILE A 209 10.97 -18.81 1.41
N LYS A 210 10.49 -20.02 1.43
CA LYS A 210 9.33 -20.45 2.20
C LYS A 210 9.75 -21.44 3.27
N PHE A 211 9.32 -21.21 4.51
CA PHE A 211 9.53 -22.14 5.61
C PHE A 211 8.32 -23.03 5.80
N GLN A 212 8.59 -24.29 6.12
CA GLN A 212 7.65 -25.27 6.68
C GLN A 212 8.23 -25.78 7.99
N ILE A 213 7.59 -25.48 9.11
CA ILE A 213 8.10 -25.93 10.40
C ILE A 213 7.90 -27.42 10.56
N VAL A 214 8.96 -28.11 11.00
CA VAL A 214 8.98 -29.56 11.21
C VAL A 214 8.18 -29.92 12.45
N ASP A 215 7.03 -30.60 12.28
CA ASP A 215 6.18 -31.06 13.38
C ASP A 215 6.74 -32.35 13.99
N ARG A 216 7.64 -32.18 14.94
CA ARG A 216 8.27 -33.28 15.69
C ARG A 216 8.30 -32.97 17.18
N ASP A 217 7.55 -33.71 17.96
CA ASP A 217 7.45 -33.56 19.42
C ASP A 217 8.79 -33.69 20.14
N GLU A 218 9.77 -34.36 19.53
CA GLU A 218 11.12 -34.50 20.02
C GLU A 218 11.86 -33.14 20.12
N LEU A 219 11.46 -32.14 19.32
CA LEU A 219 11.99 -30.78 19.34
C LEU A 219 11.41 -29.92 20.49
N ILE A 220 10.46 -30.47 21.26
CA ILE A 220 9.87 -29.79 22.42
C ILE A 220 10.43 -30.45 23.68
N ILE A 221 11.24 -29.74 24.44
CA ILE A 221 11.82 -30.24 25.69
C ILE A 221 10.85 -29.96 26.84
N SER A 222 9.93 -30.88 26.99
CA SER A 222 8.78 -30.81 27.89
C SER A 222 9.05 -31.49 29.26
N ASP A 223 8.01 -31.65 30.04
CA ASP A 223 8.04 -32.29 31.34
C ASP A 223 8.73 -33.66 31.33
N GLY A 224 9.48 -33.96 32.40
CA GLY A 224 10.26 -35.18 32.53
C GLY A 224 11.57 -35.24 31.74
N LYS A 225 11.87 -34.21 30.91
CA LYS A 225 13.16 -34.04 30.22
C LYS A 225 14.02 -33.01 30.92
N GLU A 226 15.35 -33.17 30.83
CA GLU A 226 16.30 -32.19 31.28
C GLU A 226 16.48 -31.11 30.21
N ALA A 227 16.78 -29.85 30.62
CA ALA A 227 17.14 -28.77 29.72
C ALA A 227 18.42 -29.12 28.97
N ILE A 228 18.45 -28.83 27.67
CA ILE A 228 19.60 -29.15 26.81
C ILE A 228 20.60 -27.99 26.80
N PHE A 229 20.11 -26.76 26.66
CA PHE A 229 20.91 -25.57 26.42
C PHE A 229 20.73 -24.50 27.50
N ASP A 230 19.74 -24.60 28.37
CA ASP A 230 19.41 -23.57 29.35
C ASP A 230 20.63 -23.16 30.19
N GLY A 231 20.88 -21.85 30.27
CA GLY A 231 22.01 -21.27 31.01
C GLY A 231 23.39 -21.50 30.40
N LYS A 232 23.50 -22.08 29.19
CA LYS A 232 24.75 -22.11 28.44
C LYS A 232 25.03 -20.76 27.77
N ARG A 233 26.29 -20.49 27.44
CA ARG A 233 26.68 -19.34 26.64
C ARG A 233 26.08 -19.45 25.22
N SER A 234 25.67 -18.35 24.64
CA SER A 234 25.09 -18.30 23.30
C SER A 234 25.95 -19.00 22.23
N ALA A 235 27.26 -18.80 22.26
CA ALA A 235 28.20 -19.47 21.35
C ALA A 235 28.14 -21.01 21.50
N ALA A 236 28.09 -21.53 22.74
CA ALA A 236 27.98 -22.97 22.99
C ALA A 236 26.65 -23.56 22.54
N ILE A 237 25.58 -22.77 22.59
CA ILE A 237 24.26 -23.17 22.09
C ILE A 237 24.31 -23.37 20.56
N ILE A 238 24.79 -22.37 19.81
CA ILE A 238 24.84 -22.47 18.34
C ILE A 238 25.82 -23.54 17.86
N ASP A 239 26.92 -23.74 18.57
CA ASP A 239 27.89 -24.79 18.24
C ASP A 239 27.32 -26.20 18.42
N GLY A 240 26.43 -26.42 19.42
CA GLY A 240 25.79 -27.70 19.69
C GLY A 240 24.47 -27.91 18.96
N ALA A 241 23.86 -26.86 18.41
CA ALA A 241 22.48 -26.84 17.89
C ALA A 241 22.26 -27.90 16.79
N SER A 242 23.08 -27.90 15.74
CA SER A 242 22.92 -28.83 14.61
C SER A 242 23.07 -30.27 15.06
N ALA A 243 24.12 -30.60 15.84
CA ALA A 243 24.33 -31.95 16.34
C ALA A 243 23.17 -32.44 17.22
N LYS A 244 22.60 -31.52 18.03
CA LYS A 244 21.49 -31.91 18.92
C LYS A 244 20.18 -32.11 18.18
N ILE A 245 19.87 -31.30 17.20
CA ILE A 245 18.70 -31.49 16.35
C ILE A 245 18.86 -32.78 15.53
N ASP A 246 20.06 -33.04 14.99
CA ASP A 246 20.36 -34.31 14.28
C ASP A 246 20.14 -35.54 15.16
N GLU A 247 20.56 -35.46 16.45
CA GLU A 247 20.32 -36.54 17.43
C GLU A 247 18.83 -36.78 17.69
N LEU A 248 18.03 -35.71 17.77
CA LEU A 248 16.61 -35.78 18.09
C LEU A 248 15.74 -36.26 16.93
N ILE A 249 15.99 -35.78 15.69
CA ILE A 249 15.10 -36.04 14.57
C ILE A 249 15.78 -36.55 13.29
N GLY A 250 17.11 -36.66 13.29
CA GLY A 250 17.90 -37.07 12.14
C GLY A 250 18.22 -35.91 11.18
N ASN A 251 19.44 -35.93 10.64
CA ASN A 251 19.95 -34.85 9.75
C ASN A 251 19.07 -34.63 8.49
N GLU A 252 18.52 -35.68 7.90
CA GLU A 252 17.71 -35.58 6.66
C GLU A 252 16.26 -35.11 6.92
N SER A 253 15.87 -34.86 8.17
CA SER A 253 14.49 -34.47 8.53
C SER A 253 14.24 -32.98 8.43
N TYR A 254 15.26 -32.15 8.27
CA TYR A 254 15.16 -30.71 8.21
C TYR A 254 16.26 -30.09 7.35
N ASP A 255 16.05 -28.87 6.90
CA ASP A 255 16.94 -28.14 5.98
C ASP A 255 17.58 -26.91 6.62
N ALA A 256 16.89 -26.31 7.61
CA ALA A 256 17.36 -25.23 8.43
C ALA A 256 16.90 -25.44 9.88
N GLY A 257 17.60 -24.89 10.87
CA GLY A 257 17.18 -25.02 12.26
C GLY A 257 17.60 -23.86 13.14
N ILE A 258 16.84 -23.67 14.25
CA ILE A 258 17.10 -22.68 15.27
C ILE A 258 16.72 -23.23 16.64
N VAL A 259 17.45 -22.81 17.67
CA VAL A 259 17.18 -23.18 19.07
C VAL A 259 16.59 -22.02 19.83
N ILE A 260 15.45 -22.22 20.46
CA ILE A 260 14.81 -21.26 21.36
C ILE A 260 15.22 -21.63 22.79
N ALA A 261 16.23 -20.95 23.33
CA ALA A 261 16.80 -21.27 24.64
C ALA A 261 17.27 -20.00 25.37
N ARG A 262 17.18 -20.04 26.71
CA ARG A 262 17.79 -19.01 27.56
C ARG A 262 19.31 -19.20 27.58
N ASN A 263 20.05 -18.16 27.25
CA ASN A 263 21.51 -18.16 27.36
C ASN A 263 21.98 -17.43 28.62
N SER A 264 23.26 -17.65 29.02
CA SER A 264 23.87 -16.97 30.15
C SER A 264 24.48 -15.61 29.80
N ASP A 265 24.51 -15.26 28.52
CA ASP A 265 25.05 -13.98 28.04
C ASP A 265 23.94 -12.92 28.11
N THR A 266 23.75 -12.29 29.26
CA THR A 266 22.60 -11.46 29.65
C THR A 266 22.29 -10.28 28.69
N SER A 267 23.18 -9.98 27.74
CA SER A 267 23.06 -8.91 26.76
C SER A 267 22.69 -9.40 25.34
N ILE A 268 22.53 -10.72 25.15
CA ILE A 268 22.33 -11.31 23.82
C ILE A 268 20.92 -11.93 23.73
N GLY A 269 20.05 -11.37 22.87
CA GLY A 269 18.72 -11.91 22.58
C GLY A 269 18.74 -13.06 21.58
N GLY A 270 19.72 -13.07 20.68
CA GLY A 270 19.92 -14.09 19.67
C GLY A 270 21.36 -14.10 19.15
N LEU A 271 21.77 -15.19 18.52
CA LEU A 271 23.07 -15.38 17.91
C LEU A 271 22.96 -16.38 16.76
N ALA A 272 23.56 -16.05 15.62
CA ALA A 272 23.70 -17.00 14.53
C ALA A 272 25.05 -16.84 13.80
N THR A 273 25.43 -17.90 13.06
CA THR A 273 26.61 -17.86 12.19
C THR A 273 26.18 -17.49 10.77
N ALA A 274 26.67 -16.37 10.25
CA ALA A 274 26.28 -15.86 8.93
C ALA A 274 26.61 -16.85 7.81
N GLY A 275 25.60 -17.21 7.00
CA GLY A 275 25.73 -18.11 5.87
C GLY A 275 26.03 -19.57 6.22
N SER A 276 25.83 -19.98 7.46
CA SER A 276 26.10 -21.37 7.90
C SER A 276 25.13 -22.40 7.31
N ILE A 277 24.02 -21.95 6.73
CA ILE A 277 23.05 -22.80 6.00
C ILE A 277 23.70 -23.64 4.89
N ARG A 278 24.84 -23.25 4.35
CA ARG A 278 25.55 -23.93 3.26
C ARG A 278 26.06 -25.35 3.60
N SER A 279 26.10 -25.73 4.85
CA SER A 279 26.64 -27.03 5.28
C SER A 279 25.62 -27.79 6.11
N SER A 280 25.39 -29.06 5.77
CA SER A 280 24.51 -29.95 6.53
C SER A 280 24.89 -30.11 8.00
N LYS A 281 26.18 -29.87 8.33
CA LYS A 281 26.69 -29.92 9.71
C LYS A 281 26.45 -28.61 10.49
N SER A 282 26.10 -27.52 9.82
CA SER A 282 25.96 -26.20 10.45
C SER A 282 24.63 -25.48 10.14
N LYS A 283 23.69 -26.18 9.52
CA LYS A 283 22.40 -25.64 9.06
C LYS A 283 21.44 -25.23 10.17
N ALA A 284 21.81 -25.42 11.44
CA ALA A 284 21.05 -24.96 12.61
C ALA A 284 21.91 -24.14 13.59
N ARG A 285 23.01 -23.51 13.12
CA ARG A 285 23.87 -22.66 13.96
C ARG A 285 23.20 -21.30 14.22
N ALA A 286 22.01 -21.36 14.85
CA ALA A 286 21.25 -20.21 15.26
C ALA A 286 20.52 -20.47 16.57
N MET A 287 20.46 -19.45 17.45
CA MET A 287 19.64 -19.45 18.65
C MET A 287 18.97 -18.10 18.83
N ALA A 288 17.83 -18.09 19.48
CA ALA A 288 17.11 -16.90 19.88
C ALA A 288 16.36 -17.11 21.19
N ASN A 289 15.91 -16.03 21.81
CA ASN A 289 14.81 -16.08 22.76
C ASN A 289 13.49 -16.38 22.03
N ASN A 290 12.33 -16.31 22.70
CA ASN A 290 11.03 -16.56 22.09
C ASN A 290 10.42 -15.34 21.36
N ASP A 291 11.20 -14.32 21.09
CA ASP A 291 10.79 -13.17 20.29
C ASP A 291 10.87 -13.49 18.80
N MET A 292 9.71 -13.44 18.12
CA MET A 292 9.63 -13.77 16.70
C MET A 292 10.43 -12.81 15.80
N HIS A 293 10.64 -11.55 16.23
CA HIS A 293 11.48 -10.63 15.46
C HIS A 293 12.95 -11.05 15.53
N ILE A 294 13.43 -11.41 16.72
CA ILE A 294 14.81 -11.90 16.90
C ILE A 294 15.00 -13.21 16.13
N ILE A 295 14.03 -14.12 16.18
CA ILE A 295 14.08 -15.36 15.41
C ILE A 295 14.20 -15.06 13.90
N THR A 296 13.41 -14.08 13.39
CA THR A 296 13.47 -13.67 11.99
C THR A 296 14.84 -13.09 11.62
N HIS A 297 15.41 -12.28 12.51
CA HIS A 297 16.74 -11.69 12.38
C HIS A 297 17.85 -12.76 12.34
N GLU A 298 17.84 -13.70 13.30
CA GLU A 298 18.89 -14.73 13.37
C GLU A 298 18.84 -15.71 12.19
N LEU A 299 17.63 -16.00 11.68
CA LEU A 299 17.51 -16.73 10.42
C LEU A 299 18.08 -15.91 9.26
N GLY A 300 17.94 -14.59 9.22
CA GLY A 300 18.59 -13.73 8.24
C GLY A 300 20.11 -13.90 8.22
N HIS A 301 20.74 -14.00 9.39
CA HIS A 301 22.16 -14.34 9.50
C HIS A 301 22.44 -15.76 8.99
N LEU A 302 21.66 -16.74 9.42
CA LEU A 302 21.83 -18.13 8.97
C LEU A 302 21.87 -18.23 7.45
N PHE A 303 21.02 -17.42 6.76
CA PHE A 303 20.92 -17.34 5.30
C PHE A 303 21.90 -16.37 4.64
N GLY A 304 22.80 -15.71 5.38
CA GLY A 304 23.95 -14.98 4.85
C GLY A 304 23.88 -13.47 4.94
N SER A 305 22.83 -12.88 5.50
CA SER A 305 22.81 -11.44 5.77
C SER A 305 23.73 -11.09 6.95
N VAL A 306 24.19 -9.87 6.95
CA VAL A 306 24.94 -9.25 8.06
C VAL A 306 24.17 -8.04 8.57
N HIS A 307 24.61 -7.47 9.71
CA HIS A 307 24.00 -6.23 10.20
C HIS A 307 24.19 -5.07 9.23
N THR A 308 23.18 -4.22 9.12
CA THR A 308 23.14 -3.08 8.18
C THR A 308 23.28 -1.72 8.84
N PHE A 309 23.33 -1.66 10.18
CA PHE A 309 23.36 -0.42 10.95
C PHE A 309 24.79 0.07 11.28
N SER A 310 24.94 1.39 11.50
CA SER A 310 26.22 2.06 11.63
C SER A 310 26.74 2.20 13.07
N THR A 311 25.86 2.15 14.08
CA THR A 311 26.27 2.40 15.49
C THR A 311 26.50 1.10 16.24
N GLY A 312 27.77 0.82 16.60
CA GLY A 312 28.14 -0.34 17.40
C GLY A 312 28.20 -1.67 16.66
N GLY A 313 28.02 -1.66 15.35
CA GLY A 313 28.15 -2.85 14.51
C GLY A 313 29.59 -3.07 14.05
N SER A 314 30.03 -4.31 14.03
CA SER A 314 31.32 -4.71 13.46
C SER A 314 31.20 -5.09 11.97
N SER A 315 30.09 -4.78 11.32
CA SER A 315 29.84 -5.22 9.96
C SER A 315 30.40 -4.25 8.93
N SER A 316 30.83 -4.81 7.80
CA SER A 316 31.31 -4.05 6.64
C SER A 316 30.20 -3.45 5.79
N TYR A 317 28.94 -3.54 6.20
CA TYR A 317 27.76 -3.15 5.39
C TYR A 317 26.85 -2.15 6.12
N MET A 318 27.44 -1.05 6.58
CA MET A 318 26.74 -0.01 7.36
C MET A 318 25.93 0.89 6.42
N THR A 319 24.78 0.43 5.97
CA THR A 319 23.88 1.14 5.02
C THR A 319 22.71 1.84 5.70
N GLU A 320 22.54 1.66 7.01
CA GLU A 320 21.47 2.30 7.79
C GLU A 320 22.07 3.13 8.92
N PRO A 321 21.60 4.38 9.16
CA PRO A 321 22.13 5.25 10.20
C PRO A 321 21.73 4.77 11.61
N GLY A 322 22.56 5.13 12.59
CA GLY A 322 22.28 4.80 13.97
C GLY A 322 22.18 3.30 14.22
N LYS A 323 21.08 2.85 14.78
CA LYS A 323 20.76 1.44 15.00
C LYS A 323 20.00 0.79 13.85
N GLY A 324 19.66 1.55 12.78
CA GLY A 324 18.88 1.11 11.63
C GLY A 324 17.40 0.86 11.96
N GLN A 325 16.65 0.40 10.97
CA GLN A 325 15.20 0.15 11.09
C GLN A 325 14.77 -1.21 10.51
N SER A 326 15.53 -1.79 9.57
CA SER A 326 15.18 -3.05 8.93
C SER A 326 15.35 -4.27 9.86
N ILE A 327 14.89 -5.44 9.42
CA ILE A 327 15.00 -6.71 10.18
C ILE A 327 16.45 -6.99 10.61
N MET A 328 17.45 -6.67 9.76
CA MET A 328 18.86 -6.91 10.09
C MET A 328 19.52 -5.77 10.87
N SER A 329 18.74 -4.92 11.53
CA SER A 329 19.21 -3.82 12.35
C SER A 329 18.79 -3.96 13.83
N TYR A 330 19.19 -3.00 14.70
CA TYR A 330 18.92 -3.01 16.13
C TYR A 330 18.03 -1.85 16.59
N GLY A 331 17.48 -1.09 15.65
CA GLY A 331 16.55 0.00 15.94
C GLY A 331 15.16 -0.51 16.29
N HIS A 332 14.17 0.36 16.16
CA HIS A 332 12.78 -0.06 16.28
C HIS A 332 12.45 -1.00 15.12
N PRO A 333 12.00 -2.23 15.42
CA PRO A 333 11.81 -3.23 14.39
C PRO A 333 10.65 -2.83 13.47
N VAL A 334 11.00 -2.49 12.24
CA VAL A 334 10.05 -2.46 11.14
C VAL A 334 10.22 -3.75 10.36
N ASP A 335 9.15 -4.46 10.13
CA ASP A 335 9.18 -5.81 9.55
C ASP A 335 9.41 -5.74 8.02
N PHE A 336 10.63 -5.47 7.59
CA PHE A 336 11.10 -5.57 6.19
C PHE A 336 12.61 -5.81 6.11
N PHE A 337 13.08 -6.41 5.02
CA PHE A 337 14.51 -6.48 4.70
C PHE A 337 14.92 -5.27 3.86
N SER A 338 16.07 -4.65 4.19
CA SER A 338 16.66 -3.64 3.32
C SER A 338 17.16 -4.25 2.01
N LEU A 339 17.24 -3.45 0.93
CA LEU A 339 17.76 -3.94 -0.36
C LEU A 339 19.15 -4.58 -0.24
N PRO A 340 20.09 -4.04 0.54
CA PRO A 340 21.37 -4.73 0.80
C PRO A 340 21.16 -6.12 1.43
N SER A 341 20.29 -6.27 2.42
CA SER A 341 20.03 -7.57 3.05
C SER A 341 19.44 -8.57 2.05
N ILE A 342 18.45 -8.14 1.25
CA ILE A 342 17.86 -8.95 0.18
C ILE A 342 18.93 -9.41 -0.81
N TYR A 343 19.79 -8.49 -1.24
CA TYR A 343 20.88 -8.79 -2.15
C TYR A 343 21.82 -9.89 -1.62
N TYR A 344 22.29 -9.75 -0.36
CA TYR A 344 23.24 -10.71 0.21
C TYR A 344 22.61 -12.08 0.45
N ILE A 345 21.38 -12.14 0.96
CA ILE A 345 20.70 -13.43 1.15
C ILE A 345 20.47 -14.12 -0.20
N ARG A 346 19.94 -13.40 -1.18
CA ARG A 346 19.67 -13.99 -2.52
C ARG A 346 20.95 -14.41 -3.23
N ARG A 347 22.00 -13.61 -3.19
CA ARG A 347 23.32 -13.98 -3.71
C ARG A 347 23.83 -15.26 -3.04
N LYS A 348 23.74 -15.33 -1.71
CA LYS A 348 24.16 -16.51 -0.95
C LYS A 348 23.34 -17.75 -1.36
N MET A 349 22.04 -17.60 -1.54
CA MET A 349 21.17 -18.70 -1.97
C MET A 349 21.56 -19.28 -3.35
N LEU A 350 22.00 -18.44 -4.30
CA LEU A 350 22.49 -18.90 -5.61
C LEU A 350 23.84 -19.61 -5.57
N GLU A 351 24.66 -19.33 -4.52
CA GLU A 351 25.98 -19.94 -4.33
C GLU A 351 25.91 -21.32 -3.67
N ILE A 352 24.74 -21.71 -3.13
CA ILE A 352 24.61 -22.91 -2.30
C ILE A 352 23.85 -24.00 -3.08
N GLN A 353 24.38 -25.22 -3.08
CA GLN A 353 23.65 -26.38 -3.55
C GLN A 353 22.78 -26.90 -2.40
N HIS A 354 21.47 -26.66 -2.49
CA HIS A 354 20.50 -27.14 -1.51
C HIS A 354 19.77 -28.39 -2.04
N ASN A 355 19.51 -29.30 -1.15
CA ASN A 355 18.64 -30.43 -1.42
C ASN A 355 17.22 -30.15 -0.87
N VAL A 356 16.70 -28.96 -1.18
CA VAL A 356 15.39 -28.48 -0.74
C VAL A 356 14.36 -28.60 -1.85
N THR A 357 13.08 -28.56 -1.52
CA THR A 357 12.03 -28.52 -2.53
C THR A 357 12.08 -27.17 -3.26
N GLU A 358 12.24 -27.23 -4.57
CA GLU A 358 12.24 -26.07 -5.46
C GLU A 358 10.95 -26.00 -6.26
N ILE A 359 10.26 -24.86 -6.20
CA ILE A 359 9.06 -24.58 -6.97
C ILE A 359 9.41 -23.53 -8.01
N GLN A 360 9.34 -23.90 -9.29
CA GLN A 360 9.51 -22.95 -10.38
C GLN A 360 8.31 -22.00 -10.43
N THR A 361 8.61 -20.72 -10.59
CA THR A 361 7.58 -19.69 -10.72
C THR A 361 7.66 -19.02 -12.09
N THR A 362 6.54 -18.59 -12.60
CA THR A 362 6.45 -17.87 -13.88
C THR A 362 6.52 -16.36 -13.74
N ASN A 363 6.55 -15.87 -12.49
CA ASN A 363 6.60 -14.46 -12.18
C ASN A 363 7.85 -13.80 -12.77
N GLN A 364 7.68 -12.74 -13.56
CA GLN A 364 8.74 -11.97 -14.18
C GLN A 364 9.12 -10.78 -13.30
N ALA A 365 10.36 -10.32 -13.42
CA ALA A 365 10.80 -9.15 -12.68
C ALA A 365 10.29 -7.86 -13.35
N PRO A 366 9.98 -6.82 -12.57
CA PRO A 366 9.70 -5.51 -13.10
C PRO A 366 10.90 -4.97 -13.89
N ILE A 367 10.66 -3.98 -14.73
CA ILE A 367 11.68 -3.36 -15.59
C ILE A 367 11.70 -1.86 -15.29
N ILE A 368 12.83 -1.38 -14.77
CA ILE A 368 13.06 0.04 -14.54
C ILE A 368 13.34 0.76 -15.87
N ASN A 369 12.63 1.84 -16.14
CA ASN A 369 12.95 2.75 -17.23
C ASN A 369 14.13 3.63 -16.83
N THR A 370 15.33 3.27 -17.32
CA THR A 370 16.57 3.98 -16.99
C THR A 370 16.81 5.23 -17.83
N SER A 371 15.96 5.57 -18.80
CA SER A 371 16.20 6.69 -19.74
C SER A 371 16.35 8.07 -19.06
N LYS A 372 15.67 8.26 -17.93
CA LYS A 372 15.74 9.49 -17.12
C LYS A 372 16.68 9.38 -15.92
N LEU A 373 17.30 8.24 -15.69
CA LEU A 373 18.20 7.99 -14.56
C LEU A 373 19.65 8.17 -14.99
N LYS A 374 20.46 8.77 -14.11
CA LYS A 374 21.91 8.96 -14.32
C LYS A 374 22.71 8.10 -13.35
N GLU A 375 23.86 7.62 -13.76
CA GLU A 375 24.79 6.88 -12.88
C GLU A 375 25.33 7.76 -11.75
N GLU A 376 25.47 9.08 -12.00
CA GLU A 376 25.88 10.05 -10.99
C GLU A 376 25.19 11.39 -11.21
N TYR A 377 24.70 11.98 -10.13
CA TYR A 377 24.19 13.34 -10.08
C TYR A 377 25.16 14.19 -9.27
N THR A 378 25.50 15.37 -9.78
CA THR A 378 26.32 16.35 -9.05
C THR A 378 25.44 17.50 -8.60
N LEU A 379 25.42 17.78 -7.31
CA LEU A 379 24.62 18.82 -6.67
C LEU A 379 25.50 19.84 -5.94
N PRO A 380 25.12 21.13 -5.91
CA PRO A 380 25.70 22.06 -4.97
C PRO A 380 25.42 21.61 -3.53
N LYS A 381 26.31 21.91 -2.60
CA LYS A 381 26.10 21.64 -1.17
C LYS A 381 24.75 22.17 -0.69
N GLU A 382 24.20 21.60 0.38
CA GLU A 382 22.92 22.00 1.02
C GLU A 382 21.70 22.00 0.07
N THR A 383 21.79 21.31 -1.07
CA THR A 383 20.69 21.15 -2.04
C THR A 383 19.92 19.87 -1.75
N PHE A 384 18.60 19.97 -1.66
CA PHE A 384 17.71 18.81 -1.50
C PHE A 384 17.52 18.08 -2.83
N PHE A 385 17.24 16.78 -2.75
CA PHE A 385 17.03 15.98 -3.95
C PHE A 385 15.93 14.94 -3.76
N GLN A 386 15.39 14.48 -4.88
CA GLN A 386 14.41 13.40 -4.94
C GLN A 386 14.72 12.46 -6.08
N PHE A 387 14.41 11.19 -5.89
CA PHE A 387 14.37 10.22 -6.99
C PHE A 387 12.92 9.96 -7.39
N THR A 388 12.69 9.86 -8.68
CA THR A 388 11.45 9.32 -9.26
C THR A 388 11.86 8.19 -10.19
N VAL A 389 11.26 7.01 -10.00
CA VAL A 389 11.56 5.80 -10.76
C VAL A 389 10.34 5.36 -11.52
N ASP A 390 10.39 5.43 -12.83
CA ASP A 390 9.36 4.87 -13.70
C ASP A 390 9.70 3.39 -13.97
N ALA A 391 8.74 2.51 -13.81
CA ALA A 391 8.91 1.08 -14.07
C ALA A 391 7.62 0.44 -14.59
N THR A 392 7.76 -0.69 -15.25
CA THR A 392 6.65 -1.52 -15.72
C THR A 392 6.86 -2.95 -15.28
N ASP A 393 5.78 -3.70 -15.12
CA ASP A 393 5.82 -5.11 -14.81
C ASP A 393 5.31 -5.93 -16.02
N PRO A 394 6.06 -6.95 -16.49
CA PRO A 394 5.62 -7.76 -17.64
C PRO A 394 4.35 -8.57 -17.38
N ASP A 395 4.06 -8.92 -16.12
CA ASP A 395 2.87 -9.65 -15.71
C ASP A 395 1.72 -8.70 -15.29
N ASN A 396 1.94 -7.37 -15.39
CA ASN A 396 1.06 -6.30 -14.91
C ASN A 396 0.77 -6.37 -13.40
N ASP A 397 1.71 -6.87 -12.64
CA ASP A 397 1.61 -6.88 -11.19
C ASP A 397 1.80 -5.46 -10.62
N PRO A 398 1.13 -5.12 -9.51
CA PRO A 398 1.37 -3.85 -8.83
C PRO A 398 2.82 -3.72 -8.39
N LEU A 399 3.35 -2.50 -8.45
CA LEU A 399 4.75 -2.21 -8.13
C LEU A 399 4.91 -1.55 -6.78
N LEU A 400 6.00 -1.89 -6.09
CA LEU A 400 6.49 -1.25 -4.89
C LEU A 400 7.91 -0.73 -5.14
N TYR A 401 8.21 0.41 -4.53
CA TYR A 401 9.48 1.13 -4.71
C TYR A 401 10.21 1.29 -3.38
N ALA A 402 11.51 1.11 -3.40
CA ALA A 402 12.41 1.30 -2.26
C ALA A 402 13.64 2.13 -2.67
N PHE A 403 14.05 3.05 -1.82
CA PHE A 403 15.16 3.97 -2.08
C PHE A 403 16.13 3.90 -0.90
N HIS A 404 17.16 3.04 -1.01
CA HIS A 404 18.06 2.77 0.11
C HIS A 404 19.47 3.26 -0.19
N GLN A 405 20.12 3.87 0.81
CA GLN A 405 21.55 4.10 0.75
C GLN A 405 22.29 2.76 0.74
N ALA A 406 23.31 2.65 -0.09
CA ALA A 406 24.05 1.42 -0.30
C ALA A 406 25.57 1.63 -0.36
N ASP A 407 26.08 2.54 0.48
CA ASP A 407 27.53 2.79 0.62
C ASP A 407 28.18 1.67 1.43
N ILE A 408 28.55 0.61 0.74
CA ILE A 408 29.17 -0.58 1.33
C ILE A 408 30.60 -0.23 1.77
N ASN A 409 30.97 -0.66 2.98
CA ASN A 409 32.27 -0.43 3.64
C ASN A 409 32.53 1.02 4.09
N LEU A 410 31.54 1.89 4.15
CA LEU A 410 31.68 3.23 4.69
C LEU A 410 30.83 3.40 5.95
N SER A 411 31.41 3.99 6.99
CA SER A 411 30.70 4.32 8.25
C SER A 411 29.78 5.54 8.12
N ASN A 412 29.31 5.86 6.93
CA ASN A 412 28.64 7.11 6.58
C ASN A 412 27.17 6.93 6.22
N ALA A 413 26.47 5.97 6.82
CA ALA A 413 25.04 5.89 6.63
C ALA A 413 24.34 7.12 7.20
N GLU A 414 23.65 7.87 6.35
CA GLU A 414 22.94 9.11 6.68
C GLU A 414 21.42 8.96 6.47
N PHE A 415 21.01 8.11 5.53
CA PHE A 415 19.64 7.99 5.08
C PHE A 415 19.00 6.69 5.58
N GLU A 416 17.84 6.81 6.23
CA GLU A 416 17.12 5.65 6.75
C GLU A 416 16.59 4.79 5.61
N SER A 417 16.66 3.48 5.79
CA SER A 417 15.94 2.52 4.95
C SER A 417 14.47 2.50 5.36
N GLU A 418 13.58 2.54 4.38
CA GLU A 418 12.14 2.46 4.59
C GLU A 418 11.56 1.26 3.83
N LYS A 419 10.46 0.72 4.33
CA LYS A 419 9.72 -0.33 3.64
C LYS A 419 9.28 0.14 2.24
N SER A 420 9.31 -0.76 1.27
CA SER A 420 8.82 -0.49 -0.09
C SER A 420 7.36 -0.02 -0.08
N THR A 421 7.05 0.98 -0.89
CA THR A 421 5.70 1.56 -1.04
C THR A 421 5.30 1.69 -2.50
N HIS A 422 4.01 1.94 -2.78
CA HIS A 422 3.54 2.23 -4.14
C HIS A 422 3.99 3.60 -4.67
N ASN A 423 4.59 4.45 -3.81
CA ASN A 423 5.07 5.75 -4.25
C ASN A 423 6.41 5.61 -4.99
N ASN A 424 6.42 5.93 -6.27
CA ASN A 424 7.60 5.88 -7.13
C ASN A 424 8.57 7.05 -6.93
N THR A 425 8.28 7.95 -5.98
CA THR A 425 9.08 9.15 -5.73
C THR A 425 9.46 9.24 -4.25
N LYS A 426 10.75 9.46 -3.98
CA LYS A 426 11.27 9.69 -2.62
C LYS A 426 12.10 10.95 -2.58
N ALA A 427 11.73 11.89 -1.71
CA ALA A 427 12.44 13.13 -1.46
C ALA A 427 13.35 13.03 -0.23
N PHE A 428 14.55 13.59 -0.31
CA PHE A 428 15.55 13.68 0.75
C PHE A 428 15.83 15.15 1.07
N TYR A 429 15.35 15.57 2.25
CA TYR A 429 15.44 16.94 2.74
C TYR A 429 15.42 17.00 4.26
N ASN A 430 15.93 18.06 4.83
CA ASN A 430 15.88 18.27 6.27
C ASN A 430 14.46 18.65 6.70
N HIS A 431 13.87 17.88 7.59
CA HIS A 431 12.51 18.11 8.06
C HIS A 431 12.30 17.70 9.52
N TRP A 432 11.19 18.14 10.10
CA TRP A 432 10.73 17.68 11.39
C TRP A 432 9.80 16.49 11.23
N GLN A 433 10.12 15.40 11.90
CA GLN A 433 9.20 14.27 12.00
C GLN A 433 8.20 14.55 13.11
N ILE A 434 6.94 14.75 12.71
CA ILE A 434 5.83 15.02 13.61
C ILE A 434 5.41 13.69 14.25
N GLY A 435 5.34 13.64 15.57
CA GLY A 435 5.03 12.43 16.34
C GLY A 435 6.13 12.06 17.34
N ASN A 436 7.39 12.15 16.94
CA ASN A 436 8.54 11.94 17.83
C ASN A 436 9.34 13.22 18.11
N PHE A 437 8.93 14.35 17.54
CA PHE A 437 9.58 15.66 17.61
C PHE A 437 11.10 15.62 17.27
N VAL A 438 11.47 14.71 16.38
CA VAL A 438 12.86 14.56 15.95
C VAL A 438 13.09 15.35 14.66
N LYS A 439 14.11 16.17 14.67
CA LYS A 439 14.59 16.82 13.45
C LYS A 439 15.44 15.83 12.66
N LYS A 440 14.98 15.41 11.50
CA LYS A 440 15.81 14.67 10.54
C LYS A 440 16.74 15.64 9.83
N GLN A 441 18.04 15.45 9.99
CA GLN A 441 19.08 16.25 9.34
C GLN A 441 20.04 15.32 8.60
N TYR A 442 20.10 15.49 7.30
CA TYR A 442 21.06 14.79 6.45
C TYR A 442 22.26 15.68 6.17
N ASN A 443 23.38 15.07 5.86
CA ASN A 443 24.62 15.77 5.57
C ASN A 443 24.78 16.01 4.05
N PHE A 444 24.35 17.19 3.59
CA PHE A 444 24.49 17.62 2.21
C PHE A 444 25.74 18.48 1.98
N ASN A 445 26.78 18.34 2.80
CA ASN A 445 28.00 19.14 2.68
C ASN A 445 28.84 18.74 1.46
N SER A 446 29.59 19.70 0.95
CA SER A 446 30.57 19.50 -0.11
C SER A 446 31.56 18.36 0.21
N GLY A 447 31.93 17.63 -0.82
CA GLY A 447 32.84 16.46 -0.71
C GLY A 447 32.15 15.14 -0.34
N LYS A 448 30.84 15.16 0.00
CA LYS A 448 30.08 13.94 0.27
C LYS A 448 29.64 13.30 -1.05
N VAL A 449 29.72 11.97 -1.08
CA VAL A 449 29.21 11.14 -2.17
C VAL A 449 28.43 10.00 -1.54
N TYR A 450 27.21 9.82 -1.97
CA TYR A 450 26.33 8.75 -1.48
C TYR A 450 25.88 7.87 -2.63
N THR A 451 25.94 6.56 -2.41
CA THR A 451 25.42 5.57 -3.35
C THR A 451 24.00 5.17 -2.94
N PHE A 452 23.08 5.17 -3.88
CA PHE A 452 21.70 4.73 -3.66
C PHE A 452 21.36 3.54 -4.55
N TRP A 453 20.63 2.60 -3.98
CA TRP A 453 19.92 1.57 -4.72
C TRP A 453 18.45 1.94 -4.81
N LEU A 454 17.99 2.11 -6.05
CA LEU A 454 16.61 2.38 -6.40
C LEU A 454 16.00 1.05 -6.79
N GLY A 455 15.28 0.41 -5.86
CA GLY A 455 14.70 -0.90 -6.06
C GLY A 455 13.24 -0.80 -6.46
N VAL A 456 12.82 -1.64 -7.39
CA VAL A 456 11.42 -1.84 -7.74
C VAL A 456 11.12 -3.33 -7.62
N ASN A 457 10.04 -3.64 -6.96
CA ASN A 457 9.56 -5.01 -6.83
C ASN A 457 8.08 -5.11 -7.14
N ASP A 458 7.71 -6.26 -7.69
CA ASP A 458 6.33 -6.63 -7.88
C ASP A 458 5.63 -7.02 -6.57
N THR A 459 4.31 -7.04 -6.58
CA THR A 459 3.47 -7.54 -5.49
C THR A 459 2.12 -7.99 -6.05
N LYS A 460 1.21 -8.45 -5.22
CA LYS A 460 -0.16 -8.81 -5.62
C LYS A 460 -1.19 -7.90 -4.95
N ASN A 461 -2.37 -7.83 -5.54
CA ASN A 461 -3.45 -6.96 -5.07
C ASN A 461 -4.02 -7.41 -3.74
N THR A 462 -4.10 -8.70 -3.50
CA THR A 462 -4.70 -9.23 -2.28
C THR A 462 -3.65 -9.81 -1.32
N PRO A 463 -3.87 -9.71 0.00
CA PRO A 463 -2.98 -10.33 0.98
C PRO A 463 -2.83 -11.85 0.81
N ASP A 464 -3.87 -12.54 0.34
CA ASP A 464 -3.83 -13.98 0.10
C ASP A 464 -2.84 -14.34 -1.01
N GLU A 465 -2.87 -13.60 -2.10
CA GLU A 465 -1.93 -13.80 -3.21
C GLU A 465 -0.51 -13.46 -2.79
N ARG A 466 -0.32 -12.37 -2.01
CA ARG A 466 1.00 -11.93 -1.54
C ARG A 466 1.72 -12.98 -0.71
N SER A 467 1.01 -13.73 0.14
CA SER A 467 1.61 -14.72 1.04
C SER A 467 2.28 -15.90 0.34
N SER A 468 1.94 -16.14 -0.92
CA SER A 468 2.50 -17.22 -1.75
C SER A 468 3.31 -16.70 -2.95
N HIS A 469 3.39 -15.39 -3.13
CA HIS A 469 4.02 -14.75 -4.29
C HIS A 469 5.48 -14.37 -3.98
N PRO A 470 6.45 -15.09 -4.53
CA PRO A 470 7.86 -14.73 -4.39
C PRO A 470 8.14 -13.52 -5.28
N THR A 471 8.29 -12.38 -4.65
CA THR A 471 8.55 -11.09 -5.29
C THR A 471 9.81 -11.12 -6.15
N ARG A 472 9.79 -10.44 -7.29
CA ARG A 472 10.93 -10.19 -8.16
C ARG A 472 11.36 -8.74 -8.05
N TYR A 473 12.60 -8.48 -8.35
CA TYR A 473 13.22 -7.16 -8.21
C TYR A 473 13.94 -6.76 -9.48
N ASP A 474 13.82 -5.50 -9.86
CA ASP A 474 14.82 -4.77 -10.63
C ASP A 474 15.44 -3.69 -9.77
N MET A 475 16.65 -3.28 -10.07
CA MET A 475 17.40 -2.34 -9.26
C MET A 475 18.32 -1.48 -10.12
N TYR A 476 18.34 -0.18 -9.84
CA TYR A 476 19.28 0.76 -10.42
C TYR A 476 20.17 1.37 -9.35
N GLU A 477 21.48 1.36 -9.58
CA GLU A 477 22.46 2.02 -8.71
C GLU A 477 22.77 3.41 -9.25
N THR A 478 22.71 4.42 -8.38
CA THR A 478 23.08 5.79 -8.70
C THR A 478 23.89 6.43 -7.59
N LYS A 479 24.63 7.49 -7.91
CA LYS A 479 25.38 8.27 -6.92
C LYS A 479 24.92 9.70 -6.88
N VAL A 480 24.94 10.31 -5.70
CA VAL A 480 24.71 11.72 -5.49
C VAL A 480 25.96 12.32 -4.87
N LYS A 481 26.60 13.22 -5.61
CA LYS A 481 27.85 13.89 -5.23
C LYS A 481 27.58 15.35 -4.91
N PHE A 482 27.98 15.80 -3.74
CA PHE A 482 27.89 17.20 -3.33
C PHE A 482 29.20 17.92 -3.54
N VAL A 483 29.16 19.08 -4.18
CA VAL A 483 30.32 19.92 -4.48
C VAL A 483 30.14 21.34 -3.91
N GLU A 484 31.23 22.09 -3.86
CA GLU A 484 31.13 23.54 -3.58
C GLU A 484 30.25 24.23 -4.63
N GLY A 485 29.45 25.17 -4.19
CA GLY A 485 28.52 25.89 -5.03
C GLY A 485 27.46 26.63 -4.22
N LYS A 486 26.54 27.29 -4.93
CA LYS A 486 25.39 27.96 -4.33
C LYS A 486 24.26 26.96 -4.09
N PRO A 487 23.81 26.76 -2.83
CA PRO A 487 22.66 25.87 -2.55
C PRO A 487 21.43 26.23 -3.39
N PHE A 488 20.74 25.24 -3.92
CA PHE A 488 19.45 25.45 -4.56
C PHE A 488 18.39 25.62 -3.48
N LYS A 489 18.02 26.88 -3.18
CA LYS A 489 17.22 27.22 -2.00
C LYS A 489 16.34 28.44 -2.25
N ILE A 490 15.08 28.37 -1.80
CA ILE A 490 14.15 29.51 -1.77
C ILE A 490 14.66 30.53 -0.73
N THR A 491 14.69 31.83 -1.08
CA THR A 491 15.36 32.86 -0.30
C THR A 491 14.44 33.88 0.34
N ASN A 492 13.28 34.15 -0.21
CA ASN A 492 12.45 35.29 0.22
C ASN A 492 11.02 34.94 0.64
N PHE A 493 10.67 33.68 0.70
CA PHE A 493 9.29 33.30 1.02
C PHE A 493 9.03 33.42 2.53
N GLN A 494 7.89 34.02 2.90
CA GLN A 494 7.52 34.27 4.29
C GLN A 494 6.40 33.33 4.75
N SER A 495 6.53 32.82 5.95
CA SER A 495 5.49 32.08 6.64
C SER A 495 4.45 33.03 7.22
N LYS A 496 3.41 33.32 6.45
CA LYS A 496 2.29 34.18 6.82
C LYS A 496 0.97 33.62 6.28
N LYS A 497 -0.12 34.31 6.53
CA LYS A 497 -1.40 34.03 5.88
C LYS A 497 -1.49 34.86 4.58
N TYR A 498 -1.62 34.16 3.46
CA TYR A 498 -1.82 34.75 2.14
C TYR A 498 -3.31 34.77 1.79
N LYS A 499 -3.69 35.67 0.92
CA LYS A 499 -5.04 35.71 0.32
C LYS A 499 -5.03 35.03 -1.05
N THR A 500 -6.13 34.45 -1.42
CA THR A 500 -6.34 34.01 -2.81
C THR A 500 -6.10 35.16 -3.77
N GLY A 501 -5.41 34.89 -4.88
CA GLY A 501 -5.06 35.89 -5.90
C GLY A 501 -3.87 36.79 -5.55
N GLU A 502 -3.32 36.66 -4.32
CA GLU A 502 -2.12 37.44 -3.95
C GLU A 502 -0.94 37.04 -4.85
N LYS A 503 -0.34 38.03 -5.50
CA LYS A 503 0.87 37.86 -6.28
C LYS A 503 2.09 37.89 -5.38
N VAL A 504 2.98 36.93 -5.55
CA VAL A 504 4.21 36.81 -4.78
C VAL A 504 5.37 36.60 -5.74
N ASN A 505 6.35 37.48 -5.66
CA ASN A 505 7.61 37.29 -6.39
C ASN A 505 8.48 36.30 -5.58
N LEU A 506 8.47 35.03 -6.00
CA LEU A 506 9.28 33.96 -5.38
C LEU A 506 10.72 34.07 -5.91
N THR A 507 11.72 34.04 -5.01
CA THR A 507 13.14 34.03 -5.40
C THR A 507 13.89 32.86 -4.79
N TRP A 508 14.88 32.36 -5.52
CA TRP A 508 15.74 31.26 -5.09
C TRP A 508 17.18 31.42 -5.57
N GLN A 509 18.09 30.77 -4.91
CA GLN A 509 19.49 30.71 -5.35
C GLN A 509 19.66 29.68 -6.46
N VAL A 510 20.46 30.01 -7.46
CA VAL A 510 20.80 29.13 -8.59
C VAL A 510 22.31 29.02 -8.72
N ASP A 511 22.79 27.79 -8.85
CA ASP A 511 24.17 27.47 -9.18
C ASP A 511 24.33 27.20 -10.67
N ASP A 512 25.54 27.41 -11.19
CA ASP A 512 25.85 27.16 -12.59
C ASP A 512 25.59 25.72 -13.05
N LEU A 513 25.62 24.76 -12.12
CA LEU A 513 25.29 23.36 -12.40
C LEU A 513 23.81 23.14 -12.74
N LEU A 514 22.93 24.03 -12.26
CA LEU A 514 21.48 23.86 -12.40
C LEU A 514 20.82 24.94 -13.30
N LYS A 515 21.54 26.01 -13.67
CA LYS A 515 20.97 27.14 -14.38
C LYS A 515 20.39 26.86 -15.77
N ASN A 516 20.89 25.83 -16.45
CA ASN A 516 20.44 25.45 -17.78
C ASN A 516 19.23 24.50 -17.78
N TYR A 517 18.74 24.09 -16.61
CA TYR A 517 17.51 23.32 -16.46
C TYR A 517 16.34 24.28 -16.25
N LYS A 518 15.16 23.84 -16.64
CA LYS A 518 13.92 24.52 -16.27
C LYS A 518 13.42 24.05 -14.93
N VAL A 519 12.51 24.80 -14.32
CA VAL A 519 11.93 24.47 -13.02
C VAL A 519 10.42 24.50 -13.08
N ARG A 520 9.80 23.71 -12.22
CA ARG A 520 8.35 23.67 -11.95
C ARG A 520 8.11 24.11 -10.52
N ILE A 521 7.05 24.89 -10.28
CA ILE A 521 6.68 25.36 -8.95
C ILE A 521 5.38 24.69 -8.52
N LEU A 522 5.44 24.01 -7.39
CA LEU A 522 4.37 23.21 -6.82
C LEU A 522 3.98 23.72 -5.43
N LEU A 523 2.72 23.47 -5.04
CA LEU A 523 2.18 23.79 -3.73
C LEU A 523 1.62 22.54 -3.06
N SER A 524 1.96 22.37 -1.80
CA SER A 524 1.38 21.41 -0.87
C SER A 524 0.38 22.10 0.06
N GLU A 525 -0.71 21.44 0.40
CA GLU A 525 -1.69 21.87 1.40
C GLU A 525 -1.68 21.01 2.67
N ASP A 526 -0.79 20.01 2.71
CA ASP A 526 -0.69 18.98 3.75
C ASP A 526 0.71 18.90 4.41
N PHE A 527 1.41 20.02 4.41
CA PHE A 527 2.77 20.16 4.97
C PHE A 527 3.83 19.30 4.27
N GLY A 528 3.71 19.13 2.94
CA GLY A 528 4.70 18.46 2.10
C GLY A 528 4.52 16.96 1.98
N GLN A 529 3.40 16.39 2.43
CA GLN A 529 3.07 14.99 2.17
C GLN A 529 2.76 14.78 0.69
N THR A 530 1.99 15.72 0.11
CA THR A 530 1.72 15.75 -1.34
C THR A 530 1.92 17.14 -1.92
N PHE A 531 2.17 17.23 -3.24
CA PHE A 531 2.33 18.48 -4.00
C PHE A 531 1.38 18.48 -5.21
N ASN A 532 0.07 18.51 -4.92
CA ASN A 532 -0.97 18.33 -5.95
C ASN A 532 -1.31 19.59 -6.75
N HIS A 533 -0.87 20.77 -6.29
CA HIS A 533 -1.18 22.02 -6.96
C HIS A 533 0.04 22.53 -7.74
N ILE A 534 -0.11 22.61 -9.05
CA ILE A 534 0.91 23.21 -9.92
C ILE A 534 0.67 24.72 -9.96
N LEU A 535 1.57 25.51 -9.39
CA LEU A 535 1.52 26.98 -9.48
C LEU A 535 2.09 27.48 -10.79
N VAL A 536 3.24 26.91 -11.20
CA VAL A 536 3.88 27.22 -12.47
C VAL A 536 4.38 25.91 -13.07
N PRO A 537 3.87 25.48 -14.24
CA PRO A 537 4.23 24.18 -14.81
C PRO A 537 5.69 24.13 -15.27
N GLU A 538 6.18 25.21 -15.81
CA GLU A 538 7.54 25.34 -16.30
C GLU A 538 7.97 26.81 -16.36
N THR A 539 9.19 27.13 -15.92
CA THR A 539 9.84 28.45 -16.09
C THR A 539 11.35 28.27 -16.12
N GLU A 540 12.05 29.33 -16.56
CA GLU A 540 13.52 29.37 -16.55
C GLU A 540 14.04 29.27 -15.09
N ASN A 541 15.19 28.66 -14.91
CA ASN A 541 15.85 28.59 -13.61
C ASN A 541 16.79 29.78 -13.42
N ASP A 542 16.24 31.00 -13.50
CA ASP A 542 16.97 32.26 -13.43
C ASP A 542 17.00 32.89 -12.02
N GLY A 543 16.33 32.25 -11.06
CA GLY A 543 16.32 32.64 -9.64
C GLY A 543 15.08 33.43 -9.22
N SER A 544 14.08 33.64 -10.10
CA SER A 544 12.87 34.37 -9.72
C SER A 544 11.64 33.98 -10.57
N CYS A 545 10.46 34.02 -9.96
CA CYS A 545 9.18 33.85 -10.67
C CYS A 545 8.05 34.50 -9.88
N GLU A 546 7.15 35.21 -10.56
CA GLU A 546 5.90 35.66 -9.95
C GLU A 546 4.92 34.49 -9.91
N ILE A 547 4.44 34.12 -8.71
CA ILE A 547 3.39 33.13 -8.48
C ILE A 547 2.13 33.82 -7.97
N VAL A 548 0.97 33.18 -8.22
CA VAL A 548 -0.33 33.64 -7.74
C VAL A 548 -0.91 32.59 -6.80
N MET A 549 -1.33 33.02 -5.62
CA MET A 549 -1.93 32.10 -4.63
C MET A 549 -3.28 31.59 -5.13
N PRO A 550 -3.46 30.25 -5.20
CA PRO A 550 -4.69 29.68 -5.74
C PRO A 550 -5.89 29.86 -4.80
N ASN A 551 -7.10 29.69 -5.32
CA ASN A 551 -8.32 29.74 -4.50
C ASN A 551 -8.55 28.42 -3.76
N ILE A 552 -7.74 28.18 -2.75
CA ILE A 552 -7.85 27.04 -1.83
C ILE A 552 -7.72 27.54 -0.40
N SER A 553 -8.25 26.80 0.53
CA SER A 553 -8.10 27.10 1.96
C SER A 553 -7.01 26.23 2.57
N ILE A 554 -5.92 26.84 2.95
CA ILE A 554 -4.86 26.15 3.69
C ILE A 554 -4.83 26.66 5.12
N ALA A 555 -5.12 25.75 6.05
CA ALA A 555 -5.25 26.06 7.46
C ALA A 555 -3.90 25.98 8.21
N ARG A 556 -3.93 26.45 9.45
CA ARG A 556 -2.89 26.23 10.44
C ARG A 556 -3.19 24.96 11.23
N LYS A 557 -2.17 24.18 11.55
CA LYS A 557 -2.26 23.04 12.44
C LYS A 557 -1.53 23.32 13.76
N VAL A 558 -2.14 22.92 14.85
CA VAL A 558 -1.58 23.02 16.19
C VAL A 558 -1.20 21.63 16.65
N TYR A 559 0.01 21.46 17.13
CA TYR A 559 0.52 20.21 17.65
C TYR A 559 0.60 20.30 19.17
N TYR A 560 0.10 19.27 19.86
CA TYR A 560 0.00 19.23 21.32
C TYR A 560 0.94 18.16 21.90
N GLU A 561 1.54 18.45 23.06
CA GLU A 561 2.21 17.45 23.89
C GLU A 561 1.20 16.61 24.68
N SER A 562 1.60 15.43 25.16
CA SER A 562 0.79 14.65 26.08
C SER A 562 0.54 15.46 27.35
N GLY A 563 -0.66 16.00 27.50
CA GLY A 563 -1.04 16.96 28.57
C GLY A 563 -1.77 18.18 28.05
N GLY A 564 -2.00 18.30 26.72
CA GLY A 564 -2.86 19.34 26.14
C GLY A 564 -2.20 20.71 25.98
N ILE A 565 -0.87 20.83 26.18
CA ILE A 565 -0.16 22.08 25.95
C ILE A 565 0.24 22.19 24.47
N PRO A 566 -0.15 23.29 23.76
CA PRO A 566 0.24 23.48 22.37
C PRO A 566 1.76 23.76 22.29
N ILE A 567 2.49 22.92 21.56
CA ILE A 567 3.95 23.04 21.46
C ILE A 567 4.38 23.69 20.15
N PHE A 568 3.67 23.44 19.06
CA PHE A 568 4.03 23.95 17.76
C PHE A 568 2.82 24.42 16.95
N TYR A 569 3.07 25.47 16.14
CA TYR A 569 2.11 26.01 15.17
C TYR A 569 2.76 26.00 13.80
N SER A 570 2.06 25.49 12.82
CA SER A 570 2.52 25.54 11.42
C SER A 570 1.35 25.73 10.48
N GLY A 571 1.51 26.60 9.48
CA GLY A 571 0.68 26.57 8.30
C GLY A 571 0.91 25.26 7.56
N LEU A 572 -0.10 24.75 6.87
CA LEU A 572 0.04 23.49 6.11
C LEU A 572 0.58 23.71 4.70
N GLY A 573 0.69 24.97 4.22
CA GLY A 573 1.20 25.29 2.91
C GLY A 573 2.72 25.20 2.82
N LEU A 574 3.24 24.50 1.82
CA LEU A 574 4.65 24.53 1.43
C LEU A 574 4.77 24.72 -0.08
N ILE A 575 5.76 25.48 -0.52
CA ILE A 575 6.11 25.60 -1.94
C ILE A 575 7.37 24.81 -2.21
N LYS A 576 7.36 24.07 -3.29
CA LYS A 576 8.46 23.29 -3.82
C LYS A 576 8.83 23.78 -5.21
N ILE A 577 10.11 23.99 -5.46
CA ILE A 577 10.64 24.26 -6.81
C ILE A 577 11.41 22.99 -7.22
N GLU A 578 10.93 22.29 -8.23
CA GLU A 578 11.59 21.11 -8.79
C GLU A 578 12.37 21.49 -10.03
N VAL A 579 13.59 21.00 -10.14
CA VAL A 579 14.40 21.12 -11.36
C VAL A 579 13.97 20.02 -12.31
N LEU A 580 13.43 20.38 -13.47
CA LEU A 580 12.95 19.41 -14.46
C LEU A 580 14.13 18.62 -15.05
N ASP A 581 13.94 17.35 -15.34
CA ASP A 581 14.96 16.40 -15.82
C ASP A 581 16.21 16.30 -14.92
N HIS A 582 16.03 16.67 -13.63
CA HIS A 582 17.06 16.59 -12.63
C HIS A 582 16.46 16.19 -11.26
N ILE A 583 17.31 15.74 -10.33
CA ILE A 583 16.84 15.31 -9.00
C ILE A 583 16.73 16.45 -7.98
N ALA A 584 17.31 17.62 -8.26
CA ALA A 584 17.36 18.75 -7.33
C ALA A 584 15.98 19.39 -7.11
N PHE A 585 15.71 19.80 -5.88
CA PHE A 585 14.56 20.66 -5.57
C PHE A 585 14.86 21.59 -4.39
N ALA A 586 14.08 22.67 -4.29
CA ALA A 586 14.07 23.59 -3.17
C ALA A 586 12.68 23.58 -2.50
N LEU A 587 12.64 23.84 -1.20
CA LEU A 587 11.41 23.86 -0.40
C LEU A 587 11.39 25.13 0.44
N THR A 588 10.20 25.69 0.68
CA THR A 588 10.01 26.75 1.69
C THR A 588 10.30 26.22 3.09
N ASP A 589 10.54 27.14 4.04
CA ASP A 589 10.88 26.74 5.42
C ASP A 589 9.75 25.87 6.04
N ASN A 590 10.14 24.70 6.47
CA ASN A 590 9.29 23.73 7.16
C ASN A 590 9.62 23.58 8.65
N ASN A 591 10.30 24.56 9.24
CA ASN A 591 10.70 24.51 10.64
C ASN A 591 9.55 24.85 11.58
N VAL A 592 8.97 23.83 12.21
CA VAL A 592 7.83 23.98 13.13
C VAL A 592 8.19 24.56 14.50
N THR A 593 9.48 24.53 14.92
CA THR A 593 9.88 24.91 16.29
C THR A 593 9.68 26.36 16.66
N ASN A 594 9.61 27.25 15.68
CA ASN A 594 9.46 28.71 15.90
C ASN A 594 8.09 29.23 15.45
N GLY A 595 7.15 28.37 15.11
CA GLY A 595 5.88 28.75 14.52
C GLY A 595 6.01 29.42 13.15
N LYS A 596 7.16 29.28 12.50
CA LYS A 596 7.50 29.91 11.23
C LYS A 596 7.49 28.95 10.03
N GLY A 597 7.29 27.64 10.27
CA GLY A 597 7.22 26.65 9.20
C GLY A 597 5.87 26.70 8.49
N GLY A 598 5.89 26.55 7.17
CA GLY A 598 4.72 26.56 6.33
C GLY A 598 3.96 27.89 6.29
N PHE A 599 2.86 27.96 5.59
CA PHE A 599 2.02 29.14 5.45
C PHE A 599 0.54 28.75 5.33
N GLU A 600 -0.33 29.77 5.43
CA GLU A 600 -1.78 29.65 5.30
C GLU A 600 -2.27 30.32 4.03
N ILE A 601 -3.37 29.83 3.45
CA ILE A 601 -4.12 30.55 2.40
C ILE A 601 -5.56 30.71 2.83
N GLU A 602 -6.07 31.91 2.73
CA GLU A 602 -7.47 32.24 2.94
C GLU A 602 -8.23 32.15 1.61
N ALA A 603 -9.11 31.14 1.50
CA ALA A 603 -9.94 31.02 0.31
C ALA A 603 -10.89 32.20 0.16
N SER A 604 -11.08 32.65 -1.07
CA SER A 604 -12.09 33.64 -1.41
C SER A 604 -13.48 32.99 -1.46
N ALA A 605 -14.50 33.79 -1.10
CA ALA A 605 -15.91 33.43 -1.32
C ALA A 605 -16.31 33.35 -2.81
N ILE A 606 -15.44 33.82 -3.69
CA ILE A 606 -15.61 33.84 -5.16
C ILE A 606 -15.28 32.48 -5.75
N THR A 607 -16.19 31.98 -6.58
CA THR A 607 -16.04 30.71 -7.31
C THR A 607 -16.08 30.96 -8.80
N PHE A 608 -15.09 30.47 -9.55
CA PHE A 608 -15.15 30.42 -11.01
C PHE A 608 -16.03 29.27 -11.45
N THR A 609 -17.14 29.59 -12.14
CA THR A 609 -18.16 28.59 -12.59
C THR A 609 -17.87 28.09 -13.99
N LYS A 610 -17.16 28.86 -14.79
CA LYS A 610 -16.60 28.49 -16.08
C LYS A 610 -15.18 28.96 -16.17
N THR A 611 -14.29 28.12 -16.62
CA THR A 611 -12.87 28.40 -16.78
C THR A 611 -12.37 27.89 -18.11
N PRO A 612 -11.51 28.65 -18.81
CA PRO A 612 -10.82 28.12 -19.98
C PRO A 612 -9.82 27.01 -19.57
N THR A 613 -9.35 26.29 -20.58
CA THR A 613 -8.32 25.25 -20.40
C THR A 613 -7.10 25.84 -19.70
N LYS A 614 -6.77 25.33 -18.53
CA LYS A 614 -5.75 25.92 -17.64
C LYS A 614 -4.35 25.91 -18.24
N TYR A 615 -4.02 24.85 -18.97
CA TYR A 615 -2.74 24.70 -19.67
C TYR A 615 -3.02 24.42 -21.15
N LEU A 616 -2.59 25.30 -22.01
CA LEU A 616 -2.87 25.25 -23.44
C LEU A 616 -1.56 25.34 -24.22
N LYS A 617 -1.40 24.46 -25.19
CA LYS A 617 -0.33 24.54 -26.19
C LYS A 617 -0.90 24.98 -27.52
N VAL A 618 -0.34 25.98 -28.15
CA VAL A 618 -0.75 26.47 -29.45
C VAL A 618 0.46 26.71 -30.36
N SER A 619 0.28 26.50 -31.65
CA SER A 619 1.33 26.70 -32.65
C SER A 619 1.57 28.20 -32.95
N ASP A 620 0.62 29.06 -32.60
CA ASP A 620 0.64 30.50 -32.93
C ASP A 620 -0.32 31.21 -31.98
N GLU A 621 -0.01 32.47 -31.64
CA GLU A 621 -0.87 33.31 -30.80
C GLU A 621 -2.26 33.55 -31.34
N ASN A 622 -2.42 33.56 -32.68
CA ASN A 622 -3.70 33.74 -33.32
C ASN A 622 -4.63 32.53 -33.19
N ASN A 623 -4.08 31.39 -32.81
CA ASN A 623 -4.80 30.14 -32.64
C ASN A 623 -5.26 29.85 -31.18
N ILE A 624 -5.15 30.82 -30.28
CA ILE A 624 -5.61 30.67 -28.89
C ILE A 624 -7.14 30.68 -28.87
N PRO A 625 -7.80 29.58 -28.41
CA PRO A 625 -9.24 29.54 -28.28
C PRO A 625 -9.76 30.63 -27.34
N ASN A 626 -10.89 31.22 -27.71
CA ASN A 626 -11.61 32.15 -26.85
C ASN A 626 -12.65 31.37 -26.01
N GLU A 627 -12.18 30.69 -25.00
CA GLU A 627 -13.02 29.93 -24.09
C GLU A 627 -13.70 30.86 -23.07
N PRO A 628 -14.95 30.57 -22.66
CA PRO A 628 -15.67 31.40 -21.70
C PRO A 628 -15.09 31.27 -20.30
N ILE A 629 -15.11 32.41 -19.59
CA ILE A 629 -14.77 32.45 -18.16
C ILE A 629 -15.81 33.23 -17.39
N GLU A 630 -16.33 32.63 -16.31
CA GLU A 630 -17.32 33.27 -15.45
C GLU A 630 -16.98 32.98 -13.98
N ALA A 631 -17.20 33.97 -13.12
CA ALA A 631 -17.07 33.83 -11.67
C ALA A 631 -18.31 34.38 -10.97
N VAL A 632 -18.67 33.75 -9.85
CA VAL A 632 -19.77 34.18 -8.98
C VAL A 632 -19.27 34.28 -7.55
N SER A 633 -19.89 35.15 -6.73
CA SER A 633 -19.59 35.21 -5.30
C SER A 633 -20.87 35.04 -4.48
N THR A 634 -20.72 34.54 -3.28
CA THR A 634 -21.80 34.56 -2.28
C THR A 634 -21.96 35.95 -1.64
N CYS A 635 -21.03 36.88 -1.89
CA CYS A 635 -21.07 38.26 -1.44
C CYS A 635 -21.28 39.21 -2.61
N THR A 636 -22.50 39.25 -3.15
CA THR A 636 -22.95 40.22 -4.16
C THR A 636 -24.25 40.87 -3.74
N ALA A 637 -24.39 42.18 -4.02
CA ALA A 637 -25.58 42.96 -3.67
C ALA A 637 -26.85 42.45 -4.39
N ASN A 638 -26.72 41.73 -5.50
CA ASN A 638 -27.81 41.26 -6.38
C ASN A 638 -27.91 39.73 -6.53
N GLY A 639 -27.34 38.93 -5.61
CA GLY A 639 -27.40 37.46 -5.61
C GLY A 639 -26.95 36.83 -6.92
N SER A 640 -25.94 35.99 -6.90
CA SER A 640 -25.49 35.06 -7.99
C SER A 640 -25.27 35.63 -9.41
N SER A 641 -25.15 36.92 -9.61
CA SER A 641 -24.80 37.48 -10.90
C SER A 641 -23.32 37.23 -11.19
N PRO A 642 -22.92 36.96 -12.45
CA PRO A 642 -21.53 36.86 -12.82
C PRO A 642 -20.76 38.12 -12.45
N LEU A 643 -19.59 37.95 -11.86
CA LEU A 643 -18.71 39.05 -11.50
C LEU A 643 -17.99 39.62 -12.74
N THR A 644 -17.71 40.91 -12.72
CA THR A 644 -16.85 41.55 -13.72
C THR A 644 -15.40 41.08 -13.50
N LEU A 645 -14.78 40.53 -14.53
CA LEU A 645 -13.43 40.01 -14.49
C LEU A 645 -12.43 41.01 -15.09
N LYS A 646 -11.38 41.33 -14.35
CA LYS A 646 -10.21 42.04 -14.87
C LYS A 646 -9.26 41.00 -15.47
N LYS A 647 -8.94 41.15 -16.77
CA LYS A 647 -7.93 40.33 -17.45
C LYS A 647 -6.57 41.01 -17.41
N GLU A 648 -5.56 40.31 -16.95
CA GLU A 648 -4.16 40.71 -17.10
C GLU A 648 -3.44 39.65 -17.95
N GLU A 649 -2.52 40.10 -18.81
CA GLU A 649 -1.77 39.18 -19.67
C GLU A 649 -0.28 39.56 -19.61
N VAL A 650 0.55 38.57 -19.26
CA VAL A 650 2.01 38.67 -19.26
C VAL A 650 2.53 37.76 -20.36
N LYS A 651 3.33 38.29 -21.25
CA LYS A 651 3.88 37.57 -22.38
C LYS A 651 5.40 37.52 -22.28
N ASN A 652 5.94 36.33 -22.36
CA ASN A 652 7.35 36.03 -22.56
C ASN A 652 7.52 35.39 -23.95
N GLU A 653 8.75 35.19 -24.40
CA GLU A 653 9.02 34.76 -25.78
C GLU A 653 8.22 33.55 -26.28
N ASN A 654 7.93 32.59 -25.40
CA ASN A 654 7.24 31.34 -25.74
C ASN A 654 6.02 31.05 -24.86
N PHE A 655 5.68 31.92 -23.91
CA PHE A 655 4.59 31.70 -22.97
C PHE A 655 3.73 32.94 -22.81
N ILE A 656 2.41 32.75 -22.77
CA ILE A 656 1.46 33.76 -22.33
C ILE A 656 0.81 33.26 -21.03
N THR A 657 0.91 34.09 -20.01
CA THR A 657 0.16 33.85 -18.76
C THR A 657 -1.00 34.83 -18.72
N ARG A 658 -2.22 34.34 -18.74
CA ARG A 658 -3.46 35.11 -18.58
C ARG A 658 -3.97 34.95 -17.17
N THR A 659 -4.22 36.09 -16.52
CA THR A 659 -4.82 36.10 -15.17
C THR A 659 -6.14 36.84 -15.23
N TRP A 660 -7.23 36.17 -14.87
CA TRP A 660 -8.51 36.79 -14.65
C TRP A 660 -8.72 37.02 -13.17
N ILE A 661 -8.99 38.25 -12.79
CA ILE A 661 -9.19 38.64 -11.40
C ILE A 661 -10.66 39.01 -11.24
N ALA A 662 -11.34 38.30 -10.36
CA ALA A 662 -12.70 38.59 -9.94
C ALA A 662 -12.65 39.32 -8.59
N THR A 663 -13.42 40.39 -8.44
CA THR A 663 -13.59 41.11 -7.17
C THR A 663 -15.07 41.19 -6.87
N ASP A 664 -15.47 40.85 -5.66
CA ASP A 664 -16.86 40.95 -5.20
C ASP A 664 -17.14 42.25 -4.42
N ASP A 665 -18.41 42.47 -4.09
CA ASP A 665 -18.85 43.68 -3.38
C ASP A 665 -18.33 43.77 -1.92
N CYS A 666 -17.84 42.68 -1.38
CA CYS A 666 -17.19 42.67 -0.05
C CYS A 666 -15.68 42.91 -0.12
N GLY A 667 -15.14 43.19 -1.31
CA GLY A 667 -13.71 43.38 -1.50
C GLY A 667 -12.87 42.09 -1.49
N ASN A 668 -13.50 40.92 -1.53
CA ASN A 668 -12.76 39.67 -1.74
C ASN A 668 -12.31 39.59 -3.18
N THR A 669 -11.13 39.07 -3.41
CA THR A 669 -10.57 38.83 -4.75
C THR A 669 -10.24 37.35 -4.94
N SER A 670 -10.46 36.86 -6.13
CA SER A 670 -10.04 35.53 -6.58
C SER A 670 -9.50 35.64 -7.99
N SER A 671 -8.57 34.79 -8.35
CA SER A 671 -8.01 34.77 -9.69
C SER A 671 -7.99 33.39 -10.30
N PHE A 672 -8.12 33.34 -11.61
CA PHE A 672 -7.86 32.17 -12.42
C PHE A 672 -6.69 32.47 -13.35
N VAL A 673 -5.72 31.56 -13.42
CA VAL A 673 -4.53 31.69 -14.25
C VAL A 673 -4.54 30.63 -15.33
N GLN A 674 -4.40 31.04 -16.57
CA GLN A 674 -4.19 30.18 -17.74
C GLN A 674 -2.75 30.34 -18.22
N HIS A 675 -2.09 29.25 -18.47
CA HIS A 675 -0.75 29.22 -19.07
C HIS A 675 -0.87 28.70 -20.51
N ILE A 676 -0.36 29.48 -21.44
CA ILE A 676 -0.39 29.16 -22.86
C ILE A 676 1.05 29.10 -23.35
N GLU A 677 1.46 27.97 -23.84
CA GLU A 677 2.75 27.75 -24.48
C GLU A 677 2.61 27.96 -25.99
N ILE A 678 3.42 28.82 -26.55
CA ILE A 678 3.49 29.07 -28.00
C ILE A 678 4.68 28.28 -28.52
N GLU A 679 4.42 27.25 -29.28
CA GLU A 679 5.46 26.49 -29.98
C GLU A 679 5.99 27.36 -31.15
N LYS A 680 6.98 28.18 -30.87
CA LYS A 680 7.68 28.89 -31.96
C LYS A 680 8.40 27.89 -32.84
N THR A 681 7.99 27.79 -34.08
CA THR A 681 8.84 27.28 -35.14
C THR A 681 10.04 28.21 -35.34
N THR A 682 11.08 28.06 -34.54
CA THR A 682 12.35 28.66 -34.84
C THR A 682 13.01 27.82 -35.93
N THR A 683 13.03 28.31 -37.14
CA THR A 683 13.99 27.85 -38.16
C THR A 683 15.36 28.42 -37.82
N PRO A 684 16.33 27.60 -37.34
CA PRO A 684 17.73 27.95 -37.46
C PRO A 684 18.13 27.85 -38.92
N PRO A 685 19.17 28.58 -39.40
CA PRO A 685 19.75 28.33 -40.72
C PRO A 685 20.31 26.90 -40.72
N PRO A 686 20.13 26.14 -41.80
CA PRO A 686 20.23 24.70 -41.79
C PRO A 686 21.67 24.19 -41.57
N PRO A 687 21.94 23.41 -40.51
CA PRO A 687 22.87 22.32 -40.63
C PRO A 687 22.23 21.24 -41.52
N PRO A 688 22.96 20.33 -42.12
CA PRO A 688 22.37 19.32 -43.01
C PRO A 688 21.30 18.59 -42.25
N ALA A 689 20.08 18.66 -42.78
CA ALA A 689 18.84 18.27 -42.15
C ALA A 689 18.84 16.83 -41.67
N ASP A 690 18.75 16.62 -40.37
CA ASP A 690 18.46 15.28 -39.82
C ASP A 690 16.97 15.03 -40.00
N LEU A 691 16.59 13.86 -40.57
CA LEU A 691 15.22 13.43 -40.64
C LEU A 691 14.69 13.21 -39.22
N VAL A 692 13.62 13.90 -38.85
CA VAL A 692 13.01 13.81 -37.52
C VAL A 692 11.48 13.68 -37.62
N PHE A 693 10.86 12.99 -36.69
CA PHE A 693 9.40 13.05 -36.54
C PHE A 693 9.02 14.33 -35.81
N THR A 694 8.13 15.11 -36.41
CA THR A 694 7.57 16.33 -35.82
C THR A 694 6.19 16.10 -35.19
N LYS A 695 5.53 14.99 -35.57
CA LYS A 695 4.30 14.51 -34.95
C LYS A 695 4.31 12.99 -34.99
N VAL A 696 3.89 12.39 -33.91
CA VAL A 696 3.71 10.93 -33.74
C VAL A 696 2.39 10.65 -33.02
N PRO A 697 1.76 9.48 -33.21
CA PRO A 697 0.60 9.09 -32.42
C PRO A 697 1.02 8.78 -30.97
N GLU A 698 0.01 8.52 -30.10
CA GLU A 698 0.29 8.04 -28.75
C GLU A 698 1.16 6.77 -28.77
N ALA A 699 2.23 6.79 -28.01
CA ALA A 699 3.20 5.68 -27.97
C ALA A 699 2.62 4.41 -27.34
N PHE A 700 1.61 4.54 -26.50
CA PHE A 700 0.94 3.43 -25.84
C PHE A 700 -0.59 3.64 -25.87
N ILE A 701 -1.32 2.64 -26.41
CA ILE A 701 -2.78 2.60 -26.35
C ILE A 701 -3.25 1.24 -25.84
N SER A 702 -4.39 1.23 -25.14
CA SER A 702 -5.06 0.01 -24.71
C SER A 702 -6.44 -0.07 -25.36
N VAL A 703 -6.70 -1.17 -26.04
CA VAL A 703 -7.92 -1.36 -26.84
C VAL A 703 -8.54 -2.73 -26.58
N SER A 704 -9.85 -2.83 -26.82
CA SER A 704 -10.52 -4.14 -26.89
C SER A 704 -10.07 -4.90 -28.17
N CYS A 705 -10.11 -6.21 -28.14
CA CYS A 705 -9.75 -7.08 -29.27
C CYS A 705 -10.55 -6.82 -30.54
N ASP A 706 -11.76 -6.30 -30.43
CA ASP A 706 -12.67 -5.92 -31.52
C ASP A 706 -12.48 -4.47 -32.00
N ALA A 707 -11.57 -3.71 -31.39
CA ALA A 707 -11.33 -2.28 -31.67
C ALA A 707 -9.87 -1.94 -31.97
N ILE A 708 -9.11 -2.87 -32.55
CA ILE A 708 -7.69 -2.65 -32.87
C ILE A 708 -7.58 -1.63 -34.02
N PRO A 709 -6.91 -0.47 -33.82
CA PRO A 709 -6.78 0.51 -34.88
C PRO A 709 -5.86 0.01 -35.99
N SER A 710 -6.27 0.27 -37.23
CA SER A 710 -5.39 0.10 -38.38
C SER A 710 -4.18 1.04 -38.29
N ALA A 711 -3.07 0.64 -38.87
CA ALA A 711 -1.91 1.55 -38.96
C ALA A 711 -2.25 2.74 -39.85
N ASP A 712 -2.03 3.94 -39.34
CA ASP A 712 -2.33 5.19 -40.04
C ASP A 712 -1.07 6.07 -40.12
N ASN A 713 -0.46 6.07 -41.30
CA ASN A 713 0.73 6.87 -41.56
C ASN A 713 0.44 8.38 -41.59
N SER A 714 -0.84 8.81 -41.74
CA SER A 714 -1.23 10.21 -41.76
C SER A 714 -1.10 10.91 -40.39
N GLN A 715 -0.97 10.12 -39.33
CA GLN A 715 -0.73 10.63 -37.98
C GLN A 715 0.72 11.11 -37.77
N PHE A 716 1.59 10.87 -38.75
CA PHE A 716 2.99 11.29 -38.67
C PHE A 716 3.24 12.51 -39.56
N THR A 717 4.02 13.42 -39.03
CA THR A 717 4.67 14.46 -39.83
C THR A 717 6.17 14.38 -39.59
N THR A 718 6.93 14.64 -40.64
CA THR A 718 8.39 14.61 -40.57
C THR A 718 8.95 15.93 -41.07
N ASP A 719 10.11 16.35 -40.58
CA ASP A 719 10.86 17.48 -41.05
C ASP A 719 12.28 17.08 -41.47
N GLY A 720 12.95 17.93 -42.20
CA GLY A 720 14.32 17.73 -42.65
C GLY A 720 14.48 17.05 -43.99
N CYS A 721 13.41 16.60 -44.67
CA CYS A 721 13.48 15.90 -45.94
C CYS A 721 12.25 16.13 -46.82
N HIS A 722 12.41 16.41 -48.10
CA HIS A 722 11.30 16.70 -49.02
C HIS A 722 10.53 15.50 -49.52
N SER A 723 11.06 14.29 -49.36
CA SER A 723 10.41 13.06 -49.77
C SER A 723 10.69 11.98 -48.74
N VAL A 724 9.70 11.71 -47.89
CA VAL A 724 9.77 10.70 -46.85
C VAL A 724 8.75 9.60 -47.09
N ASN A 725 9.20 8.36 -47.08
CA ASN A 725 8.33 7.19 -47.12
C ASN A 725 8.19 6.61 -45.72
N ILE A 726 6.95 6.47 -45.23
CA ILE A 726 6.66 5.88 -43.92
C ILE A 726 6.05 4.50 -44.12
N THR A 727 6.71 3.50 -43.57
CA THR A 727 6.23 2.11 -43.50
C THR A 727 6.02 1.68 -42.07
N HIS A 728 5.27 0.62 -41.83
CA HIS A 728 5.14 0.03 -40.51
C HIS A 728 5.30 -1.47 -40.53
N THR A 729 5.65 -2.02 -39.37
CA THR A 729 5.67 -3.46 -39.11
C THR A 729 5.05 -3.76 -37.76
N ASP A 730 4.15 -4.74 -37.73
CA ASP A 730 3.50 -5.20 -36.50
C ASP A 730 4.13 -6.50 -36.02
N THR A 731 4.48 -6.58 -34.76
CA THR A 731 4.91 -7.80 -34.10
C THR A 731 3.95 -8.12 -32.99
N LYS A 732 3.29 -9.27 -33.06
CA LYS A 732 2.40 -9.74 -31.99
C LYS A 732 3.22 -10.41 -30.91
N ILE A 733 3.04 -9.97 -29.67
CA ILE A 733 3.59 -10.55 -28.46
C ILE A 733 2.43 -11.17 -27.70
N ASN A 734 2.41 -12.49 -27.60
CA ASN A 734 1.30 -13.21 -26.97
C ASN A 734 1.23 -12.87 -25.48
N GLY A 735 0.01 -12.69 -24.97
CA GLY A 735 -0.31 -12.49 -23.57
C GLY A 735 -0.78 -13.77 -22.88
N SER A 736 -1.55 -13.60 -21.81
CA SER A 736 -2.05 -14.70 -20.97
C SER A 736 -3.12 -15.57 -21.63
N CYS A 737 -3.76 -15.09 -22.68
CA CYS A 737 -4.75 -15.82 -23.50
C CYS A 737 -4.68 -15.36 -24.95
N ALA A 738 -5.36 -16.06 -25.86
CA ALA A 738 -5.31 -15.82 -27.31
C ALA A 738 -5.72 -14.39 -27.71
N ASN A 739 -6.67 -13.80 -26.98
CA ASN A 739 -7.25 -12.47 -27.24
C ASN A 739 -6.71 -11.36 -26.32
N LYS A 740 -5.71 -11.67 -25.49
CA LYS A 740 -4.99 -10.71 -24.67
C LYS A 740 -3.50 -10.77 -25.06
N TYR A 741 -3.06 -9.77 -25.81
CA TYR A 741 -1.73 -9.71 -26.37
C TYR A 741 -1.30 -8.28 -26.61
N THR A 742 -0.04 -8.08 -26.93
CA THR A 742 0.49 -6.76 -27.28
C THR A 742 0.91 -6.76 -28.75
N ILE A 743 0.53 -5.72 -29.49
CA ILE A 743 1.09 -5.43 -30.81
C ILE A 743 2.17 -4.36 -30.61
N ARG A 744 3.37 -4.71 -30.99
CA ARG A 744 4.48 -3.78 -31.13
C ARG A 744 4.51 -3.32 -32.57
N ARG A 745 4.04 -2.10 -32.80
CA ARG A 745 3.98 -1.47 -34.14
C ARG A 745 5.13 -0.52 -34.29
N VAL A 746 6.04 -0.82 -35.20
CA VAL A 746 7.20 0.04 -35.49
C VAL A 746 6.96 0.75 -36.82
N TYR A 747 6.84 2.06 -36.79
CA TYR A 747 6.81 2.92 -37.95
C TYR A 747 8.22 3.35 -38.29
N THR A 748 8.59 3.22 -39.55
CA THR A 748 9.90 3.61 -40.04
C THR A 748 9.73 4.64 -41.16
N ALA A 749 10.28 5.81 -40.93
CA ALA A 749 10.36 6.87 -41.92
C ALA A 749 11.73 6.85 -42.57
N THR A 750 11.76 6.78 -43.91
CA THR A 750 13.00 6.78 -44.71
C THR A 750 12.97 7.93 -45.70
N GLY A 751 14.06 8.70 -45.73
CA GLY A 751 14.23 9.83 -46.64
C GLY A 751 15.62 10.43 -46.52
N CYS A 752 16.16 11.02 -47.61
CA CYS A 752 17.48 11.67 -47.64
C CYS A 752 18.62 10.79 -47.11
N ASP A 753 18.64 9.51 -47.47
CA ASP A 753 19.62 8.50 -47.06
C ASP A 753 19.65 8.24 -45.53
N LYS A 754 18.61 8.64 -44.83
CA LYS A 754 18.42 8.42 -43.39
C LYS A 754 17.15 7.63 -43.12
N SER A 755 17.15 6.95 -41.96
CA SER A 755 15.99 6.22 -41.46
C SER A 755 15.84 6.48 -39.98
N ILE A 756 14.61 6.79 -39.56
CA ILE A 756 14.22 6.94 -38.15
C ILE A 756 13.00 6.08 -37.86
N SER A 757 12.85 5.63 -36.64
CA SER A 757 11.72 4.78 -36.26
C SER A 757 11.00 5.31 -35.04
N PHE A 758 9.69 5.08 -34.99
CA PHE A 758 8.83 5.31 -33.83
C PHE A 758 8.11 4.01 -33.50
N GLU A 759 8.08 3.66 -32.26
CA GLU A 759 7.42 2.47 -31.74
C GLU A 759 6.13 2.83 -31.02
N GLN A 760 5.03 2.21 -31.44
CA GLN A 760 3.76 2.25 -30.76
C GLN A 760 3.44 0.89 -30.16
N THR A 761 3.10 0.85 -28.90
CA THR A 761 2.66 -0.33 -28.18
C THR A 761 1.13 -0.32 -28.06
N ILE A 762 0.47 -1.34 -28.60
CA ILE A 762 -0.99 -1.51 -28.56
C ILE A 762 -1.29 -2.71 -27.67
N SER A 763 -1.80 -2.45 -26.45
CA SER A 763 -2.24 -3.51 -25.55
C SER A 763 -3.66 -3.93 -25.91
N VAL A 764 -3.83 -5.11 -26.46
CA VAL A 764 -5.11 -5.70 -26.81
C VAL A 764 -5.67 -6.47 -25.63
N ARG A 765 -6.92 -6.21 -25.23
CA ARG A 765 -7.55 -6.83 -24.08
C ARG A 765 -8.88 -7.44 -24.45
N ASP A 766 -9.16 -8.56 -23.79
CA ASP A 766 -10.45 -9.19 -23.72
C ASP A 766 -10.89 -9.21 -22.26
N ASP A 767 -11.69 -8.23 -21.88
CA ASP A 767 -12.14 -8.02 -20.50
C ASP A 767 -13.68 -8.16 -20.39
N LYS A 768 -14.34 -8.69 -21.44
CA LYS A 768 -15.78 -8.90 -21.45
C LYS A 768 -16.10 -10.39 -21.27
N ALA A 769 -17.10 -10.66 -20.46
CA ALA A 769 -17.62 -12.01 -20.31
C ALA A 769 -18.54 -12.38 -21.48
N PRO A 770 -18.61 -13.67 -21.87
CA PRO A 770 -19.56 -14.16 -22.86
C PRO A 770 -21.01 -13.82 -22.49
N THR A 771 -21.87 -13.73 -23.51
CA THR A 771 -23.29 -13.47 -23.33
C THR A 771 -24.09 -14.67 -23.83
N PHE A 772 -25.04 -15.17 -23.05
CA PHE A 772 -25.92 -16.25 -23.48
C PHE A 772 -26.83 -15.75 -24.59
N ASN A 773 -27.05 -16.56 -25.60
CA ASN A 773 -27.84 -16.22 -26.80
C ASN A 773 -29.35 -16.46 -26.62
N GLU A 774 -29.72 -17.41 -25.77
CA GLU A 774 -31.09 -17.78 -25.52
C GLU A 774 -31.66 -17.02 -24.30
N SER A 775 -32.98 -16.97 -24.21
CA SER A 775 -33.65 -16.48 -23.01
C SER A 775 -33.32 -17.36 -21.82
N LEU A 776 -32.84 -16.77 -20.76
CA LEU A 776 -32.39 -17.52 -19.59
C LEU A 776 -33.57 -18.17 -18.85
N PRO A 777 -33.49 -19.49 -18.54
CA PRO A 777 -34.52 -20.21 -17.81
C PRO A 777 -34.76 -19.61 -16.42
N THR A 778 -36.04 -19.38 -16.08
CA THR A 778 -36.42 -18.84 -14.76
C THR A 778 -36.75 -19.94 -13.75
N ASP A 779 -36.72 -19.60 -12.48
CA ASP A 779 -37.05 -20.50 -11.37
C ASP A 779 -38.50 -21.02 -11.50
N ILE A 780 -38.69 -22.33 -11.29
CA ILE A 780 -40.00 -22.97 -11.40
C ILE A 780 -40.27 -23.92 -10.22
N SER A 781 -41.58 -24.15 -10.01
CA SER A 781 -42.04 -25.18 -9.06
C SER A 781 -42.88 -26.22 -9.82
N VAL A 782 -42.53 -27.50 -9.68
CA VAL A 782 -43.12 -28.59 -10.42
C VAL A 782 -43.50 -29.77 -9.51
N GLU A 783 -44.40 -30.62 -9.95
CA GLU A 783 -44.69 -31.93 -9.33
C GLU A 783 -43.60 -32.95 -9.73
N GLU A 784 -43.37 -33.96 -8.87
CA GLU A 784 -42.31 -34.94 -9.05
C GLU A 784 -42.25 -35.64 -10.41
N ASN A 785 -43.40 -35.76 -11.11
CA ASN A 785 -43.48 -36.37 -12.44
C ASN A 785 -43.21 -35.40 -13.60
N ASN A 786 -43.01 -34.12 -13.33
CA ASN A 786 -42.86 -33.06 -14.33
C ASN A 786 -41.55 -32.31 -14.25
N ILE A 787 -40.47 -32.93 -13.81
CA ILE A 787 -39.16 -32.31 -13.70
C ILE A 787 -38.64 -32.03 -15.13
N PRO A 788 -38.39 -30.78 -15.50
CA PRO A 788 -37.85 -30.47 -16.82
C PRO A 788 -36.39 -30.94 -16.93
N THR A 789 -36.00 -31.27 -18.14
CA THR A 789 -34.59 -31.47 -18.48
C THR A 789 -33.88 -30.12 -18.51
N GLN A 790 -32.64 -30.08 -18.10
CA GLN A 790 -31.82 -28.86 -18.21
C GLN A 790 -31.71 -28.42 -19.67
N GLU A 791 -32.12 -27.18 -19.95
CA GLU A 791 -32.07 -26.59 -21.30
C GLU A 791 -30.60 -26.48 -21.80
N THR A 792 -30.43 -26.41 -23.10
CA THR A 792 -29.12 -26.18 -23.71
C THR A 792 -29.06 -24.69 -24.07
N LEU A 793 -28.11 -23.99 -23.46
CA LEU A 793 -27.81 -22.62 -23.79
C LEU A 793 -26.52 -22.58 -24.60
N THR A 794 -26.42 -21.59 -25.48
CA THR A 794 -25.21 -21.22 -26.21
C THR A 794 -24.78 -19.83 -25.81
N ALA A 795 -23.54 -19.49 -26.03
CA ALA A 795 -23.03 -18.17 -25.73
C ALA A 795 -22.14 -17.62 -26.85
N THR A 796 -22.08 -16.33 -26.95
CA THR A 796 -21.20 -15.60 -27.88
C THR A 796 -20.38 -14.58 -27.12
N ASP A 797 -19.22 -14.27 -27.64
CA ASP A 797 -18.31 -13.29 -27.09
C ASP A 797 -17.75 -12.37 -28.19
N ASN A 798 -17.31 -11.17 -27.84
CA ASN A 798 -16.80 -10.19 -28.81
C ASN A 798 -15.40 -10.54 -29.35
N CYS A 799 -14.67 -11.37 -28.66
CA CYS A 799 -13.27 -11.70 -28.97
C CYS A 799 -13.08 -13.19 -29.23
N SER A 800 -13.82 -14.04 -28.56
CA SER A 800 -13.66 -15.49 -28.62
C SER A 800 -14.73 -16.13 -29.54
N ALA A 801 -14.29 -16.86 -30.57
CA ALA A 801 -15.18 -17.39 -31.59
C ALA A 801 -16.01 -18.63 -31.13
N ASN A 802 -15.45 -19.42 -30.22
CA ASN A 802 -16.07 -20.66 -29.74
C ASN A 802 -16.18 -20.60 -28.21
N ILE A 803 -17.40 -20.44 -27.75
CA ILE A 803 -17.69 -20.44 -26.30
C ILE A 803 -18.39 -21.76 -25.95
N GLU A 804 -17.76 -22.54 -25.09
CA GLU A 804 -18.37 -23.75 -24.53
C GLU A 804 -19.22 -23.36 -23.30
N VAL A 805 -20.45 -23.85 -23.28
CA VAL A 805 -21.36 -23.70 -22.13
C VAL A 805 -21.39 -25.01 -21.34
N ILE A 806 -20.77 -25.00 -20.18
CA ILE A 806 -20.74 -26.14 -19.28
C ILE A 806 -22.04 -26.19 -18.47
N LYS A 807 -22.69 -27.36 -18.50
CA LYS A 807 -23.90 -27.62 -17.72
C LYS A 807 -23.59 -28.47 -16.52
N SER A 808 -24.11 -28.06 -15.36
CA SER A 808 -24.07 -28.89 -14.14
C SER A 808 -25.39 -28.81 -13.40
N LYS A 809 -25.61 -29.75 -12.51
CA LYS A 809 -26.81 -29.78 -11.65
C LYS A 809 -26.41 -30.16 -10.23
N GLU A 810 -27.10 -29.55 -9.30
CA GLU A 810 -26.99 -29.85 -7.87
C GLU A 810 -28.38 -30.22 -7.35
N GLU A 811 -28.48 -31.26 -6.55
CA GLU A 811 -29.73 -31.68 -5.90
C GLU A 811 -29.58 -31.54 -4.39
N ARG A 812 -30.53 -30.86 -3.76
CA ARG A 812 -30.55 -30.71 -2.32
C ARG A 812 -31.96 -30.77 -1.75
N GLN A 813 -32.08 -31.01 -0.46
CA GLN A 813 -33.33 -30.96 0.27
C GLN A 813 -33.50 -29.61 0.93
N GLU A 814 -34.61 -28.91 0.64
CA GLU A 814 -34.99 -27.66 1.32
C GLU A 814 -36.34 -27.87 2.02
N GLY A 815 -36.29 -28.12 3.33
CA GLY A 815 -37.48 -28.47 4.10
C GLY A 815 -38.09 -29.81 3.62
N GLU A 816 -39.39 -29.80 3.27
CA GLU A 816 -40.05 -30.99 2.72
C GLU A 816 -39.93 -31.11 1.18
N ASN A 817 -39.39 -30.12 0.50
CA ASN A 817 -39.27 -30.10 -0.94
C ASN A 817 -37.83 -30.51 -1.37
N LYS A 818 -37.76 -31.29 -2.45
CA LYS A 818 -36.50 -31.54 -3.15
C LYS A 818 -36.27 -30.40 -4.14
N VAL A 819 -35.07 -29.88 -4.22
CA VAL A 819 -34.68 -28.80 -5.10
C VAL A 819 -33.55 -29.26 -6.02
N ILE A 820 -33.72 -28.98 -7.31
CA ILE A 820 -32.65 -29.15 -8.30
C ILE A 820 -32.21 -27.76 -8.74
N ILE A 821 -30.94 -27.49 -8.72
CA ILE A 821 -30.35 -26.26 -9.25
C ILE A 821 -29.60 -26.64 -10.52
N TYR A 822 -30.10 -26.18 -11.65
CA TYR A 822 -29.41 -26.25 -12.92
C TYR A 822 -28.49 -25.04 -13.05
N LYS A 823 -27.24 -25.27 -13.44
CA LYS A 823 -26.24 -24.24 -13.61
C LYS A 823 -25.65 -24.28 -15.01
N TRP A 824 -25.44 -23.11 -15.57
CA TRP A 824 -24.74 -22.90 -16.84
C TRP A 824 -23.56 -21.98 -16.58
N GLU A 825 -22.41 -22.35 -17.09
CA GLU A 825 -21.19 -21.52 -17.06
C GLU A 825 -20.64 -21.46 -18.48
N ALA A 826 -20.54 -20.24 -19.02
CA ALA A 826 -19.85 -19.94 -20.26
C ALA A 826 -18.53 -19.26 -19.92
N SER A 827 -17.43 -19.72 -20.51
CA SER A 827 -16.10 -19.17 -20.28
C SER A 827 -15.43 -18.91 -21.63
N ASP A 828 -14.85 -17.73 -21.80
CA ASP A 828 -14.03 -17.42 -22.96
C ASP A 828 -12.59 -17.94 -22.79
N GLU A 829 -11.78 -17.74 -23.83
CA GLU A 829 -10.35 -18.15 -23.83
C GLU A 829 -9.47 -17.32 -22.88
N CYS A 830 -9.97 -16.17 -22.41
CA CYS A 830 -9.29 -15.29 -21.45
C CYS A 830 -9.72 -15.50 -19.98
N GLY A 831 -10.69 -16.39 -19.79
CA GLY A 831 -11.21 -16.76 -18.47
C GLY A 831 -12.30 -15.85 -17.93
N ASN A 832 -12.85 -14.93 -18.76
CA ASN A 832 -14.04 -14.18 -18.37
C ASN A 832 -15.26 -15.10 -18.40
N LYS A 833 -16.14 -15.01 -17.40
CA LYS A 833 -17.21 -15.98 -17.19
C LYS A 833 -18.58 -15.32 -17.12
N ALA A 834 -19.54 -15.95 -17.73
CA ALA A 834 -20.96 -15.71 -17.52
C ALA A 834 -21.60 -16.96 -16.90
N THR A 835 -22.39 -16.79 -15.85
CA THR A 835 -23.07 -17.88 -15.16
C THR A 835 -24.57 -17.62 -15.07
N HIS A 836 -25.34 -18.68 -15.12
CA HIS A 836 -26.79 -18.64 -14.88
C HIS A 836 -27.21 -19.85 -14.06
N GLU A 837 -28.15 -19.66 -13.15
CA GLU A 837 -28.74 -20.72 -12.34
C GLU A 837 -30.26 -20.69 -12.48
N GLN A 838 -30.86 -21.88 -12.56
CA GLN A 838 -32.31 -22.09 -12.47
C GLN A 838 -32.60 -23.00 -11.28
N LYS A 839 -33.48 -22.57 -10.40
CA LYS A 839 -33.95 -23.38 -9.27
C LYS A 839 -35.28 -24.07 -9.65
N VAL A 840 -35.26 -25.40 -9.64
CA VAL A 840 -36.47 -26.24 -9.84
C VAL A 840 -36.87 -26.83 -8.51
N THR A 841 -37.98 -26.36 -7.94
CA THR A 841 -38.49 -26.86 -6.65
C THR A 841 -39.53 -27.95 -6.93
N ILE A 842 -39.28 -29.17 -6.42
CA ILE A 842 -40.14 -30.33 -6.57
C ILE A 842 -41.04 -30.42 -5.35
N LYS A 843 -42.33 -30.20 -5.54
CA LYS A 843 -43.34 -30.30 -4.47
C LYS A 843 -43.69 -31.77 -4.23
N LYS A 844 -43.70 -32.19 -2.96
CA LYS A 844 -44.12 -33.56 -2.55
C LYS A 844 -45.62 -33.73 -2.80
N SER A 845 -46.00 -34.72 -3.59
CA SER A 845 -47.40 -35.04 -3.87
C SER A 845 -48.13 -35.44 -2.58
N SER A 846 -49.09 -34.68 -2.14
CA SER A 846 -49.97 -35.01 -1.02
C SER A 846 -51.13 -35.88 -1.58
N LYS A 847 -51.22 -37.17 -1.10
CA LYS A 847 -52.31 -38.10 -1.35
C LYS A 847 -53.61 -37.50 -0.77
N PRO A 848 -54.72 -37.47 -1.52
CA PRO A 848 -55.96 -36.84 -1.05
C PRO A 848 -56.69 -37.73 -0.02
N THR A 849 -57.10 -37.13 1.08
CA THR A 849 -58.12 -37.65 2.00
C THR A 849 -59.37 -36.80 1.86
N PRO A 850 -60.60 -37.41 1.89
CA PRO A 850 -61.84 -36.74 1.48
C PRO A 850 -62.39 -35.79 2.57
N PRO A 851 -63.34 -34.91 2.22
CA PRO A 851 -63.65 -33.67 2.92
C PRO A 851 -64.68 -33.77 4.04
N THR A 852 -64.49 -33.00 5.10
CA THR A 852 -65.63 -32.63 5.97
C THR A 852 -65.44 -31.16 6.41
N GLY A 853 -66.37 -30.33 5.97
CA GLY A 853 -66.98 -29.25 6.68
C GLY A 853 -66.27 -27.96 7.01
N GLY A 854 -66.47 -27.03 6.18
CA GLY A 854 -66.86 -25.64 6.48
C GLY A 854 -66.10 -24.82 7.50
N VAL A 855 -65.48 -23.78 7.04
CA VAL A 855 -65.70 -22.36 7.37
C VAL A 855 -64.58 -21.54 6.67
N GLN A 856 -64.97 -20.44 6.05
CA GLN A 856 -64.20 -19.52 5.20
C GLN A 856 -63.26 -18.62 5.99
N PRO A 857 -62.34 -17.94 5.33
CA PRO A 857 -60.91 -17.76 5.68
C PRO A 857 -60.54 -16.47 6.36
N PRO A 858 -59.31 -16.30 6.67
CA PRO A 858 -58.66 -15.03 6.28
C PRO A 858 -57.41 -15.20 5.41
N THR A 859 -57.51 -14.44 4.37
CA THR A 859 -56.47 -13.86 3.50
C THR A 859 -55.02 -14.19 3.78
N GLY A 860 -54.39 -14.60 2.67
CA GLY A 860 -53.03 -15.01 2.55
C GLY A 860 -51.96 -14.05 2.96
N THR A 861 -50.89 -14.61 3.40
CA THR A 861 -49.58 -13.97 3.44
C THR A 861 -48.71 -14.60 2.35
N GLU A 862 -48.46 -13.82 1.28
CA GLU A 862 -47.37 -14.11 0.37
C GLU A 862 -46.01 -14.02 1.07
N PRO A 863 -45.02 -14.75 0.63
CA PRO A 863 -43.70 -14.70 1.22
C PRO A 863 -43.08 -13.28 1.04
N THR A 864 -42.70 -12.65 2.13
CA THR A 864 -42.06 -11.34 2.16
C THR A 864 -40.75 -11.38 1.38
N GLN A 865 -40.76 -10.70 0.25
CA GLN A 865 -39.52 -10.42 -0.48
C GLN A 865 -38.55 -9.63 0.40
N GLU A 866 -37.31 -10.07 0.51
CA GLU A 866 -36.29 -9.43 1.35
C GLU A 866 -35.99 -8.01 0.85
N MET A 867 -35.73 -7.08 1.79
CA MET A 867 -35.41 -5.70 1.47
C MET A 867 -34.10 -5.59 0.70
N ILE A 868 -34.16 -5.03 -0.49
CA ILE A 868 -33.02 -4.69 -1.34
C ILE A 868 -32.75 -3.20 -1.22
N VAL A 869 -31.50 -2.82 -0.97
CA VAL A 869 -31.01 -1.43 -0.96
C VAL A 869 -29.96 -1.29 -2.05
N TYR A 870 -30.21 -0.39 -3.02
CA TYR A 870 -29.30 -0.18 -4.16
C TYR A 870 -28.19 0.79 -3.79
N ASN A 871 -26.97 0.34 -3.75
CA ASN A 871 -25.83 1.02 -3.12
C ASN A 871 -25.16 2.13 -3.95
N GLY A 872 -25.65 2.45 -5.13
CA GLY A 872 -25.08 3.48 -6.01
C GLY A 872 -25.97 4.70 -6.13
N VAL A 873 -25.42 5.89 -5.94
CA VAL A 873 -26.10 7.18 -6.15
C VAL A 873 -25.19 8.08 -6.97
N SER A 874 -25.68 8.56 -8.13
CA SER A 874 -25.00 9.59 -8.91
C SER A 874 -25.63 10.96 -8.65
N THR A 875 -24.82 11.99 -8.62
CA THR A 875 -25.29 13.38 -8.51
C THR A 875 -25.70 13.97 -9.87
N GLU A 876 -25.63 13.20 -10.95
CA GLU A 876 -26.13 13.57 -12.27
C GLU A 876 -27.66 13.56 -12.32
N SER A 877 -28.25 14.35 -13.20
CA SER A 877 -29.71 14.47 -13.32
C SER A 877 -30.37 13.21 -13.89
N GLY A 878 -31.26 12.64 -13.13
CA GLY A 878 -32.11 11.50 -13.54
C GLY A 878 -33.18 11.21 -12.49
N SER A 879 -34.43 10.93 -12.89
CA SER A 879 -35.54 10.70 -11.94
C SER A 879 -35.29 9.49 -11.04
N GLU A 880 -34.63 8.44 -11.54
CA GLU A 880 -34.34 7.20 -10.83
C GLU A 880 -32.99 7.18 -10.11
N ASN A 881 -32.25 8.29 -10.15
CA ASN A 881 -30.92 8.35 -9.58
C ASN A 881 -30.93 8.78 -8.11
N TYR A 882 -31.28 7.83 -7.24
CA TYR A 882 -31.32 8.02 -5.78
C TYR A 882 -31.07 6.68 -5.05
N LEU A 883 -30.77 6.73 -3.77
CA LEU A 883 -30.64 5.51 -2.96
C LEU A 883 -32.00 4.81 -2.87
N LYS A 884 -32.22 3.82 -3.72
CA LYS A 884 -33.50 3.12 -3.86
C LYS A 884 -33.61 1.94 -2.90
N ILE A 885 -34.81 1.74 -2.34
CA ILE A 885 -35.16 0.64 -1.45
C ILE A 885 -36.38 -0.07 -2.02
N GLU A 886 -36.30 -1.36 -2.23
CA GLU A 886 -37.39 -2.18 -2.79
C GLU A 886 -37.60 -3.48 -2.04
N PRO A 887 -38.82 -4.02 -1.99
CA PRO A 887 -40.07 -3.36 -2.30
C PRO A 887 -40.50 -2.40 -1.17
N ILE A 888 -40.73 -1.13 -1.50
CA ILE A 888 -40.99 -0.07 -0.48
C ILE A 888 -42.34 -0.25 0.21
N GLU A 889 -43.34 -0.84 -0.45
CA GLU A 889 -44.69 -1.09 0.03
C GLU A 889 -44.73 -2.04 1.23
N ASN A 890 -43.73 -2.90 1.37
CA ASN A 890 -43.63 -3.87 2.46
C ASN A 890 -43.12 -3.27 3.78
N TYR A 891 -42.76 -1.99 3.77
CA TYR A 891 -42.14 -1.36 4.92
C TYR A 891 -42.83 -0.05 5.31
N LYS A 892 -42.97 0.15 6.64
CA LYS A 892 -43.58 1.34 7.21
C LYS A 892 -42.56 2.12 8.02
N ASN A 893 -42.80 3.43 8.20
CA ASN A 893 -41.99 4.29 9.05
C ASN A 893 -40.48 4.28 8.74
N LEU A 894 -40.13 4.25 7.43
CA LEU A 894 -38.75 4.25 6.98
C LEU A 894 -38.04 5.54 7.36
N GLN A 895 -37.02 5.43 8.18
CA GLN A 895 -36.12 6.51 8.57
C GLN A 895 -34.71 6.15 8.16
N ILE A 896 -33.98 7.07 7.56
CA ILE A 896 -32.60 6.87 7.14
C ILE A 896 -31.70 7.99 7.65
N GLU A 897 -30.52 7.62 8.08
CA GLU A 897 -29.43 8.53 8.41
C GLU A 897 -28.21 8.09 7.57
N ILE A 898 -27.53 9.05 6.94
CA ILE A 898 -26.34 8.78 6.12
C ILE A 898 -25.16 9.58 6.69
N PHE A 899 -24.00 8.92 6.74
CA PHE A 899 -22.79 9.41 7.36
C PHE A 899 -21.63 9.36 6.34
N ASN A 900 -20.68 10.28 6.44
CA ASN A 900 -19.42 10.20 5.71
C ASN A 900 -18.46 9.20 6.41
N GLU A 901 -17.29 8.99 5.84
CA GLU A 901 -16.23 8.11 6.35
C GLU A 901 -15.74 8.48 7.77
N LEU A 902 -15.92 9.75 8.19
CA LEU A 902 -15.57 10.22 9.53
C LEU A 902 -16.73 10.07 10.54
N GLY A 903 -17.80 9.36 10.18
CA GLY A 903 -18.97 9.18 11.03
C GLY A 903 -19.84 10.42 11.22
N GLN A 904 -19.66 11.44 10.39
CA GLN A 904 -20.43 12.68 10.49
C GLN A 904 -21.69 12.57 9.63
N LYS A 905 -22.85 12.87 10.24
CA LYS A 905 -24.14 12.79 9.54
C LYS A 905 -24.21 13.84 8.43
N VAL A 906 -24.51 13.40 7.21
CA VAL A 906 -24.64 14.24 6.00
C VAL A 906 -26.07 14.31 5.48
N TYR A 907 -26.89 13.30 5.76
CA TYR A 907 -28.29 13.27 5.34
C TYR A 907 -29.16 12.55 6.39
N GLU A 908 -30.43 12.99 6.52
CA GLU A 908 -31.44 12.30 7.29
C GLU A 908 -32.83 12.48 6.68
N SER A 909 -33.69 11.45 6.78
CA SER A 909 -35.12 11.52 6.49
C SER A 909 -35.88 10.61 7.44
N LYS A 910 -37.03 11.08 7.89
CA LYS A 910 -37.94 10.31 8.74
C LYS A 910 -39.07 9.64 7.94
N ASN A 911 -39.21 9.97 6.67
CA ASN A 911 -40.20 9.43 5.75
C ASN A 911 -39.57 9.07 4.37
N TYR A 912 -38.51 8.32 4.40
CA TYR A 912 -37.72 8.00 3.22
C TYR A 912 -38.55 7.32 2.11
N GLN A 913 -38.35 7.73 0.88
CA GLN A 913 -39.10 7.32 -0.33
C GLN A 913 -40.61 7.62 -0.27
N LYS A 914 -41.04 8.50 0.68
CA LYS A 914 -42.41 9.04 0.69
C LYS A 914 -42.38 10.52 0.35
N ASN A 915 -43.35 10.98 -0.41
CA ASN A 915 -43.48 12.40 -0.80
C ASN A 915 -42.26 13.00 -1.50
N GLY A 916 -41.47 12.17 -2.21
CA GLY A 916 -40.29 12.62 -2.91
C GLY A 916 -39.02 12.80 -2.03
N GLU A 917 -39.07 12.42 -0.74
CA GLU A 917 -37.91 12.45 0.13
C GLU A 917 -36.95 11.30 -0.17
N VAL A 918 -35.96 11.57 -1.03
CA VAL A 918 -34.96 10.61 -1.46
C VAL A 918 -33.56 11.22 -1.41
N PHE A 919 -32.57 10.38 -1.18
CA PHE A 919 -31.17 10.81 -1.17
C PHE A 919 -30.57 10.75 -2.57
N ARG A 920 -30.10 11.88 -3.08
CA ARG A 920 -29.52 12.06 -4.41
C ARG A 920 -28.07 12.58 -4.38
N GLY A 921 -27.34 12.28 -3.30
CA GLY A 921 -25.96 12.73 -3.12
C GLY A 921 -25.82 14.18 -2.64
N TYR A 922 -26.84 14.75 -2.00
CA TYR A 922 -26.79 16.11 -1.44
C TYR A 922 -27.02 16.10 0.07
N ALA A 923 -26.23 16.91 0.79
CA ALA A 923 -26.40 17.06 2.24
C ALA A 923 -27.70 17.78 2.60
N ASN A 924 -28.41 17.30 3.63
CA ASN A 924 -29.61 18.00 4.13
C ASN A 924 -29.54 18.37 5.64
N VAL A 925 -28.46 18.02 6.33
CA VAL A 925 -28.24 18.36 7.73
C VAL A 925 -27.21 19.49 7.89
N LYS A 926 -27.23 20.19 9.01
CA LYS A 926 -26.21 21.18 9.36
C LYS A 926 -24.99 20.43 9.97
N GLY A 927 -23.79 20.75 9.53
CA GLY A 927 -22.57 20.10 10.02
C GLY A 927 -21.40 20.40 9.11
N VAL A 928 -20.70 19.36 8.64
CA VAL A 928 -19.51 19.44 7.79
C VAL A 928 -19.79 20.05 6.41
N PHE A 929 -20.97 19.81 5.87
CA PHE A 929 -21.40 20.36 4.59
C PHE A 929 -22.59 21.33 4.78
N ARG A 930 -22.64 22.38 3.96
CA ARG A 930 -23.83 23.27 3.94
C ARG A 930 -25.02 22.48 3.38
N LYS A 931 -26.18 22.68 4.01
CA LYS A 931 -27.45 22.07 3.54
C LYS A 931 -27.66 22.38 2.06
N GLY A 932 -27.99 21.36 1.25
CA GLY A 932 -28.17 21.44 -0.20
C GLY A 932 -26.87 21.36 -1.02
N LYS A 933 -25.71 21.18 -0.39
CA LYS A 933 -24.45 20.98 -1.13
C LYS A 933 -24.30 19.54 -1.59
N ARG A 934 -23.74 19.39 -2.79
CA ARG A 934 -23.30 18.10 -3.35
C ARG A 934 -22.25 17.49 -2.44
N LEU A 935 -22.40 16.22 -2.13
CA LEU A 935 -21.40 15.46 -1.38
C LEU A 935 -20.26 15.05 -2.32
N PRO A 936 -19.01 14.99 -1.83
CA PRO A 936 -17.88 14.46 -2.59
C PRO A 936 -18.14 13.03 -3.07
N THR A 937 -17.52 12.67 -4.19
CA THR A 937 -17.49 11.28 -4.64
C THR A 937 -16.78 10.42 -3.58
N GLY A 938 -17.40 9.32 -3.18
CA GLY A 938 -16.84 8.44 -2.16
C GLY A 938 -17.86 7.52 -1.53
N THR A 939 -17.40 6.72 -0.57
CA THR A 939 -18.22 5.78 0.20
C THR A 939 -18.86 6.48 1.39
N TYR A 940 -20.15 6.25 1.58
CA TYR A 940 -20.96 6.74 2.70
C TYR A 940 -21.64 5.57 3.38
N PHE A 941 -21.98 5.71 4.65
CA PHE A 941 -22.63 4.66 5.43
C PHE A 941 -24.05 5.09 5.77
N TYR A 942 -25.00 4.14 5.75
CA TYR A 942 -26.38 4.42 6.12
C TYR A 942 -26.84 3.53 7.26
N ILE A 943 -27.75 4.10 8.07
CA ILE A 943 -28.54 3.37 9.07
C ILE A 943 -30.01 3.59 8.70
N LEU A 944 -30.70 2.48 8.37
CA LEU A 944 -32.11 2.46 7.98
C LEU A 944 -32.92 1.80 9.08
N LYS A 945 -33.89 2.54 9.66
CA LYS A 945 -34.86 2.04 10.63
C LYS A 945 -36.23 1.95 9.98
N TYR A 946 -36.90 0.82 10.13
CA TYR A 946 -38.20 0.57 9.49
C TYR A 946 -39.04 -0.40 10.30
N GLN A 947 -40.34 -0.44 10.01
CA GLN A 947 -41.23 -1.49 10.47
C GLN A 947 -41.63 -2.38 9.30
N ASP A 948 -41.55 -3.68 9.51
CA ASP A 948 -42.01 -4.66 8.51
C ASP A 948 -43.55 -4.76 8.53
N ILE A 949 -44.14 -5.58 7.65
CA ILE A 949 -45.57 -5.75 7.52
C ILE A 949 -46.23 -6.27 8.81
N THR A 950 -45.48 -6.91 9.70
CA THR A 950 -45.97 -7.41 10.99
C THR A 950 -45.99 -6.31 12.06
N GLY A 951 -45.42 -5.13 11.76
CA GLY A 951 -45.27 -4.01 12.70
C GLY A 951 -44.02 -4.10 13.57
N LYS A 952 -43.17 -5.10 13.36
CA LYS A 952 -41.91 -5.25 14.09
C LYS A 952 -40.90 -4.21 13.60
N SER A 953 -40.27 -3.50 14.53
CA SER A 953 -39.21 -2.55 14.23
C SER A 953 -37.89 -3.25 13.97
N ASN A 954 -37.23 -2.90 12.88
CA ASN A 954 -35.98 -3.48 12.43
C ASN A 954 -34.98 -2.34 12.08
N THR A 955 -33.69 -2.67 12.09
CA THR A 955 -32.62 -1.77 11.67
C THR A 955 -31.73 -2.48 10.68
N LYS A 956 -31.47 -1.85 9.53
CA LYS A 956 -30.51 -2.33 8.53
C LYS A 956 -29.44 -1.25 8.33
N GLN A 957 -28.21 -1.65 8.27
CA GLN A 957 -27.10 -0.74 8.02
C GLN A 957 -26.27 -1.27 6.84
N GLY A 958 -25.61 -0.37 6.16
CA GLY A 958 -24.79 -0.70 5.01
C GLY A 958 -24.07 0.54 4.49
N TYR A 959 -23.43 0.38 3.33
CA TYR A 959 -22.72 1.46 2.66
C TYR A 959 -23.37 1.77 1.30
N LEU A 960 -23.08 2.96 0.80
CA LEU A 960 -23.45 3.39 -0.54
C LEU A 960 -22.30 4.20 -1.14
N PHE A 961 -22.22 4.22 -2.46
CA PHE A 961 -21.24 5.00 -3.18
C PHE A 961 -21.92 6.19 -3.86
N VAL A 962 -21.41 7.41 -3.62
CA VAL A 962 -21.84 8.65 -4.27
C VAL A 962 -20.82 9.01 -5.34
N ARG A 963 -21.30 9.21 -6.59
CA ARG A 963 -20.48 9.57 -7.75
C ARG A 963 -20.79 10.97 -8.27
#